data_960b6b42e91f7199a6e56e0c8613b8fe
#
_entry.id   960b6b42e91f7199a6e56e0c8613b8fe
#
_cell.length_a   1.000
_cell.length_b   1.000
_cell.length_c   1.000
_cell.angle_alpha   90.00
_cell.angle_beta   90.00
_cell.angle_gamma   90.00
#
_symmetry.space_group_name_H-M   'P 1'
#
loop_
_entity.id
_entity.type
_entity.pdbx_description
1 polymer ?
#
loop_
_entity_poly.entity_id
_entity_poly.type
_entity_poly.pdbx_seq_one_letter_code
_entity_poly.pdbx_strand_id
1 'polypeptide(L)'
;MRILNKRLWTIVLAMVLCMGSISAKDIHVATTGNDNSDGSENAPLLTIHKAMEIVQAGDRILIHEGTYTISERIKIPALPTTAERRCELRAWPDDAVGKVIIDGSAMHHTTESAFKMGRCIYVNHEANYWTFYGLVLQNAEDNGMKVEGSYNIIERCVFRWNNDTGLQIGMYKDWKIEETKSLPISGTPAFNPGYIYCRYNKIINCDAYENYDSRTYNGTDDGGDADGFACKLFPGPGTEFHGCRAWTNSDDNWDLYMVYHPVVIDHCWAWHAGYTRSGDAIGNGNGFKLGGGGSAGGAAFDQSTGAHVVTNCVAFDNLHKGFDQNNAYEGMYVINCTAWGNEFNYRFPTLFQYGGMTIRNCIGWGASGNKGMGNHEFLSEDKEGSQVPDTDYNSWTTLDGCNPYKEGQKVANGSKPVTKNYSGEFLSLSVADFMADRMDDGSLPDNNFARLKPGSIFKDLGTPIIGFTPTRKMTEAECAAAGLEYITADDLYIPYNDAAPEFGAFELDGVPVDFTIPEKISLVCTTANSMQEITEGQPIEDIIYEWNEAGTTAIVKGLAEGLSYSTNGHTLTISGTPTSGCMFTVTVSGNTEEGVKPVTSTGTITLVKPFRVLTGDWYHFQDTQDNLPADLKASLQLINGDNTDATKAATTIDPTKAEADAQAAGYSIGAVNLGQSNGGIKLTLNEGTLQIVLNTFFTGGRTFQITYTLADGTTTSVTTSKYSKGAYVMDVLALAGLTSDTECLKVRSITFSQSGANGGTRIYDMYVRVPDTSGTTGIATMQNAQRTIHHDYYNLKGQRVNDSYKGIVILRGKKIVKR
;
A
#
# COMPACT_ATOMS: atom_id res chain seq x y z
N MET A 1 -20.08 -4.10 -54.79
CA MET A 1 -18.96 -3.82 -53.87
C MET A 1 -18.85 -2.38 -53.33
N ARG A 2 -19.19 -1.31 -54.04
CA ARG A 2 -19.10 0.08 -53.53
C ARG A 2 -20.21 0.49 -52.53
N ILE A 3 -21.30 -0.22 -52.41
CA ILE A 3 -22.40 0.11 -51.47
C ILE A 3 -22.24 -0.60 -50.12
N LEU A 4 -21.54 -1.73 -50.06
CA LEU A 4 -21.26 -2.43 -48.81
C LEU A 4 -20.20 -1.70 -47.95
N ASN A 5 -19.18 -1.09 -48.59
CA ASN A 5 -18.15 -0.33 -47.86
C ASN A 5 -18.68 0.95 -47.23
N LYS A 6 -19.69 1.63 -47.83
CA LYS A 6 -20.25 2.85 -47.19
C LYS A 6 -21.07 2.55 -45.91
N ARG A 7 -21.77 1.41 -45.87
CA ARG A 7 -22.53 1.00 -44.68
C ARG A 7 -21.60 0.53 -43.53
N LEU A 8 -20.46 -0.10 -43.87
CA LEU A 8 -19.47 -0.49 -42.87
C LEU A 8 -18.80 0.73 -42.21
N TRP A 9 -18.44 1.73 -43.01
CA TRP A 9 -17.87 2.98 -42.49
C TRP A 9 -18.86 3.80 -41.70
N THR A 10 -20.16 3.77 -42.02
CA THR A 10 -21.19 4.45 -41.24
C THR A 10 -21.49 3.75 -39.92
N ILE A 11 -21.35 2.43 -39.84
CA ILE A 11 -21.48 1.65 -38.61
C ILE A 11 -20.25 1.81 -37.72
N VAL A 12 -19.03 1.85 -38.28
CA VAL A 12 -17.80 2.12 -37.52
C VAL A 12 -17.79 3.57 -37.03
N LEU A 13 -18.22 4.53 -37.84
CA LEU A 13 -18.32 5.94 -37.40
C LEU A 13 -19.44 6.15 -36.37
N ALA A 14 -20.55 5.38 -36.44
CA ALA A 14 -21.60 5.39 -35.43
C ALA A 14 -21.19 4.68 -34.12
N MET A 15 -20.33 3.64 -34.17
CA MET A 15 -19.74 3.02 -32.99
C MET A 15 -18.66 3.90 -32.33
N VAL A 16 -17.89 4.65 -33.11
CA VAL A 16 -16.92 5.63 -32.57
C VAL A 16 -17.63 6.87 -31.99
N LEU A 17 -18.80 7.25 -32.49
CA LEU A 17 -19.63 8.33 -31.96
C LEU A 17 -20.51 7.90 -30.75
N CYS A 18 -20.57 6.60 -30.43
CA CYS A 18 -21.20 6.07 -29.21
C CYS A 18 -20.21 5.80 -28.08
N MET A 19 -18.93 6.06 -28.24
CA MET A 19 -18.07 6.37 -27.10
C MET A 19 -18.42 7.79 -26.66
N GLY A 20 -19.59 7.94 -26.06
CA GLY A 20 -19.94 9.15 -25.36
C GLY A 20 -18.82 9.40 -24.35
N SER A 21 -18.16 10.53 -24.46
CA SER A 21 -17.35 11.07 -23.38
C SER A 21 -18.23 10.96 -22.13
N ILE A 22 -17.91 10.02 -21.23
CA ILE A 22 -18.52 9.99 -19.91
C ILE A 22 -18.03 11.28 -19.25
N SER A 23 -18.86 12.33 -19.34
CA SER A 23 -18.62 13.59 -18.65
C SER A 23 -18.63 13.28 -17.15
N ALA A 24 -17.65 13.78 -16.43
CA ALA A 24 -17.64 13.75 -14.98
C ALA A 24 -18.99 14.25 -14.44
N LYS A 25 -19.58 13.50 -13.53
CA LYS A 25 -20.87 13.80 -12.93
C LYS A 25 -20.69 14.36 -11.53
N ASP A 26 -21.48 15.36 -11.18
CA ASP A 26 -21.64 15.81 -9.80
C ASP A 26 -22.74 14.99 -9.12
N ILE A 27 -22.43 14.39 -7.97
CA ILE A 27 -23.34 13.61 -7.15
C ILE A 27 -23.50 14.34 -5.82
N HIS A 28 -24.65 14.95 -5.59
CA HIS A 28 -24.94 15.70 -4.37
C HIS A 28 -25.45 14.80 -3.27
N VAL A 29 -24.96 15.03 -2.04
CA VAL A 29 -25.39 14.36 -0.81
C VAL A 29 -25.77 15.41 0.21
N ALA A 30 -26.96 15.31 0.79
CA ALA A 30 -27.44 16.24 1.80
C ALA A 30 -28.22 15.50 2.92
N THR A 31 -28.15 16.00 4.15
CA THR A 31 -28.89 15.42 5.30
C THR A 31 -30.41 15.43 5.12
N THR A 32 -30.90 16.25 4.20
CA THR A 32 -32.32 16.33 3.80
C THR A 32 -32.63 15.55 2.53
N GLY A 33 -31.65 14.82 1.98
CA GLY A 33 -31.77 14.07 0.73
C GLY A 33 -32.56 12.77 0.84
N ASN A 34 -32.57 12.01 -0.25
CA ASN A 34 -33.24 10.70 -0.32
C ASN A 34 -32.41 9.76 -1.23
N ASP A 35 -32.07 8.57 -0.76
CA ASP A 35 -31.26 7.59 -1.50
C ASP A 35 -31.97 6.98 -2.73
N ASN A 36 -33.26 7.26 -2.92
CA ASN A 36 -33.98 6.95 -4.16
C ASN A 36 -33.92 8.09 -5.18
N SER A 37 -33.33 9.22 -4.86
CA SER A 37 -33.11 10.34 -5.77
C SER A 37 -32.00 10.05 -6.78
N ASP A 38 -31.83 10.91 -7.78
CA ASP A 38 -30.83 10.77 -8.84
C ASP A 38 -29.44 11.34 -8.48
N GLY A 39 -29.33 11.97 -7.31
CA GLY A 39 -28.10 12.61 -6.84
C GLY A 39 -27.79 13.95 -7.50
N SER A 40 -28.75 14.57 -8.20
CA SER A 40 -28.59 15.96 -8.68
C SER A 40 -28.69 16.96 -7.52
N GLU A 41 -28.26 18.21 -7.74
CA GLU A 41 -28.31 19.27 -6.73
C GLU A 41 -29.73 19.49 -6.17
N ASN A 42 -30.74 19.42 -7.03
CA ASN A 42 -32.15 19.60 -6.63
C ASN A 42 -32.79 18.31 -6.06
N ALA A 43 -32.15 17.16 -6.20
CA ALA A 43 -32.60 15.87 -5.71
C ALA A 43 -31.40 15.08 -5.14
N PRO A 44 -30.78 15.57 -4.05
CA PRO A 44 -29.57 14.96 -3.48
C PRO A 44 -29.86 13.59 -2.87
N LEU A 45 -28.83 12.77 -2.79
CA LEU A 45 -28.84 11.54 -1.99
C LEU A 45 -28.85 11.86 -0.49
N LEU A 46 -29.32 10.93 0.33
CA LEU A 46 -29.31 11.07 1.78
C LEU A 46 -27.95 10.64 2.38
N THR A 47 -27.36 9.57 1.84
CA THR A 47 -26.18 8.96 2.44
C THR A 47 -24.98 8.98 1.51
N ILE A 48 -23.78 9.16 2.11
CA ILE A 48 -22.50 9.06 1.41
C ILE A 48 -22.31 7.61 0.89
N HIS A 49 -22.79 6.61 1.63
CA HIS A 49 -22.75 5.21 1.22
C HIS A 49 -23.46 5.00 -0.13
N LYS A 50 -24.62 5.61 -0.31
CA LYS A 50 -25.34 5.52 -1.58
C LYS A 50 -24.59 6.19 -2.73
N ALA A 51 -23.91 7.29 -2.48
CA ALA A 51 -23.06 7.93 -3.47
C ALA A 51 -21.89 7.01 -3.87
N MET A 52 -21.27 6.30 -2.92
CA MET A 52 -20.19 5.33 -3.20
C MET A 52 -20.64 4.12 -4.04
N GLU A 53 -21.93 3.77 -4.04
CA GLU A 53 -22.47 2.70 -4.88
C GLU A 53 -22.57 3.08 -6.36
N ILE A 54 -22.74 4.36 -6.65
CA ILE A 54 -23.06 4.86 -8.02
C ILE A 54 -21.92 5.66 -8.66
N VAL A 55 -20.94 6.12 -7.89
CA VAL A 55 -19.82 6.93 -8.38
C VAL A 55 -19.00 6.19 -9.44
N GLN A 56 -18.53 6.92 -10.43
CA GLN A 56 -17.69 6.43 -11.52
C GLN A 56 -16.37 7.21 -11.56
N ALA A 57 -15.36 6.68 -12.28
CA ALA A 57 -14.08 7.37 -12.42
C ALA A 57 -14.26 8.77 -13.03
N GLY A 58 -13.75 9.78 -12.34
CA GLY A 58 -13.84 11.19 -12.70
C GLY A 58 -15.04 11.93 -12.08
N ASP A 59 -15.96 11.24 -11.41
CA ASP A 59 -17.10 11.89 -10.76
C ASP A 59 -16.70 12.62 -9.47
N ARG A 60 -17.49 13.62 -9.08
CA ARG A 60 -17.35 14.34 -7.82
C ARG A 60 -18.55 14.08 -6.92
N ILE A 61 -18.31 13.69 -5.68
CA ILE A 61 -19.34 13.59 -4.64
C ILE A 61 -19.28 14.86 -3.83
N LEU A 62 -20.32 15.68 -3.96
CA LEU A 62 -20.46 17.01 -3.38
C LEU A 62 -21.36 16.93 -2.14
N ILE A 63 -20.76 17.03 -0.96
CA ILE A 63 -21.45 16.83 0.31
C ILE A 63 -21.83 18.19 0.88
N HIS A 64 -23.14 18.40 1.10
CA HIS A 64 -23.66 19.62 1.70
C HIS A 64 -23.35 19.68 3.19
N GLU A 65 -23.29 20.87 3.77
CA GLU A 65 -23.11 21.12 5.20
C GLU A 65 -24.06 20.24 6.04
N GLY A 66 -23.52 19.63 7.10
CA GLY A 66 -24.31 18.83 8.04
C GLY A 66 -23.48 17.73 8.70
N THR A 67 -24.12 17.03 9.65
CA THR A 67 -23.55 15.87 10.34
C THR A 67 -24.14 14.59 9.77
N TYR A 68 -23.26 13.76 9.22
CA TYR A 68 -23.58 12.45 8.65
C TYR A 68 -23.13 11.37 9.63
N THR A 69 -24.04 10.98 10.52
CA THR A 69 -23.76 9.91 11.49
C THR A 69 -23.78 8.56 10.78
N ILE A 70 -22.70 7.80 10.94
CA ILE A 70 -22.53 6.52 10.26
C ILE A 70 -22.35 5.38 11.27
N SER A 71 -22.96 4.24 11.00
CA SER A 71 -22.81 3.01 11.79
C SER A 71 -21.85 2.01 11.16
N GLU A 72 -21.47 2.24 9.90
CA GLU A 72 -20.49 1.47 9.15
C GLU A 72 -19.57 2.42 8.39
N ARG A 73 -18.31 1.99 8.18
CA ARG A 73 -17.31 2.80 7.47
C ARG A 73 -17.72 3.09 6.02
N ILE A 74 -17.39 4.29 5.57
CA ILE A 74 -17.46 4.65 4.15
C ILE A 74 -16.26 4.01 3.47
N LYS A 75 -16.52 3.01 2.61
CA LYS A 75 -15.48 2.34 1.85
C LYS A 75 -15.35 2.96 0.48
N ILE A 76 -14.16 3.46 0.17
CA ILE A 76 -13.86 4.04 -1.13
C ILE A 76 -13.69 2.92 -2.16
N PRO A 77 -14.46 2.95 -3.27
CA PRO A 77 -14.39 1.89 -4.28
C PRO A 77 -13.12 1.97 -5.13
N ALA A 78 -12.67 0.81 -5.60
CA ALA A 78 -11.67 0.72 -6.65
C ALA A 78 -12.32 1.06 -7.99
N LEU A 79 -11.89 2.14 -8.60
CA LEU A 79 -12.39 2.62 -9.89
C LEU A 79 -11.20 2.80 -10.86
N PRO A 80 -11.42 2.78 -12.17
CA PRO A 80 -10.37 3.03 -13.17
C PRO A 80 -10.06 4.54 -13.27
N THR A 81 -9.61 5.10 -12.16
CA THR A 81 -9.18 6.49 -12.01
C THR A 81 -7.75 6.69 -12.52
N THR A 82 -7.44 7.89 -12.98
CA THR A 82 -6.09 8.33 -13.38
C THR A 82 -5.81 9.72 -12.81
N ALA A 83 -4.63 10.26 -13.06
CA ALA A 83 -4.29 11.63 -12.65
C ALA A 83 -5.26 12.65 -13.23
N GLU A 84 -5.71 12.47 -14.50
CA GLU A 84 -6.63 13.35 -15.22
C GLU A 84 -8.10 13.07 -14.93
N ARG A 85 -8.40 11.88 -14.39
CA ARG A 85 -9.76 11.43 -14.06
C ARG A 85 -9.86 11.01 -12.59
N ARG A 86 -9.49 11.94 -11.72
CA ARG A 86 -9.62 11.75 -10.27
C ARG A 86 -11.09 11.76 -9.86
N CYS A 87 -11.42 11.00 -8.84
CA CYS A 87 -12.69 11.17 -8.13
C CYS A 87 -12.51 12.13 -6.95
N GLU A 88 -13.56 12.85 -6.59
CA GLU A 88 -13.56 13.73 -5.43
C GLU A 88 -14.66 13.33 -4.43
N LEU A 89 -14.32 13.36 -3.16
CA LEU A 89 -15.26 13.36 -2.04
C LEU A 89 -15.04 14.66 -1.27
N ARG A 90 -15.93 15.64 -1.42
CA ARG A 90 -15.64 16.99 -0.93
C ARG A 90 -16.83 17.70 -0.32
N ALA A 91 -16.52 18.61 0.59
CA ALA A 91 -17.48 19.60 1.07
C ALA A 91 -17.94 20.50 -0.08
N TRP A 92 -19.24 20.82 -0.11
CA TRP A 92 -19.85 21.70 -1.13
C TRP A 92 -21.01 22.53 -0.53
N PRO A 93 -21.13 23.79 -0.93
CA PRO A 93 -20.13 24.58 -1.67
C PRO A 93 -18.83 24.79 -0.88
N ASP A 94 -17.86 25.52 -1.44
CA ASP A 94 -16.51 25.65 -0.83
C ASP A 94 -16.54 26.30 0.57
N ASP A 95 -17.55 27.09 0.90
CA ASP A 95 -17.76 27.65 2.26
C ASP A 95 -18.29 26.60 3.29
N ALA A 96 -18.59 25.39 2.85
CA ALA A 96 -18.91 24.24 3.71
C ALA A 96 -17.67 23.50 4.25
N VAL A 97 -16.45 23.94 3.90
CA VAL A 97 -15.21 23.38 4.47
C VAL A 97 -15.25 23.45 6.01
N GLY A 98 -14.98 22.31 6.64
CA GLY A 98 -15.07 22.17 8.09
C GLY A 98 -16.48 22.04 8.67
N LYS A 99 -17.53 22.12 7.84
CA LYS A 99 -18.93 21.98 8.25
C LYS A 99 -19.58 20.68 7.79
N VAL A 100 -18.89 19.91 6.97
CA VAL A 100 -19.29 18.54 6.59
C VAL A 100 -18.67 17.57 7.56
N ILE A 101 -19.48 17.04 8.48
CA ILE A 101 -19.02 16.20 9.59
C ILE A 101 -19.44 14.76 9.34
N ILE A 102 -18.47 13.86 9.18
CA ILE A 102 -18.68 12.42 9.14
C ILE A 102 -18.42 11.89 10.55
N ASP A 103 -19.48 11.45 11.22
CA ASP A 103 -19.49 11.10 12.64
C ASP A 103 -19.67 9.59 12.84
N GLY A 104 -18.63 8.93 13.35
CA GLY A 104 -18.61 7.49 13.62
C GLY A 104 -19.27 7.08 14.95
N SER A 105 -19.90 8.00 15.70
CA SER A 105 -20.44 7.73 17.04
C SER A 105 -21.52 6.66 17.10
N ALA A 106 -22.11 6.27 15.97
CA ALA A 106 -23.08 5.17 15.89
C ALA A 106 -22.43 3.81 15.58
N MET A 107 -21.12 3.74 15.42
CA MET A 107 -20.40 2.47 15.27
C MET A 107 -20.35 1.74 16.61
N HIS A 108 -20.71 0.44 16.62
CA HIS A 108 -20.69 -0.40 17.82
C HIS A 108 -20.27 -1.82 17.48
N HIS A 109 -18.98 -2.02 17.31
CA HIS A 109 -18.43 -3.33 17.01
C HIS A 109 -18.09 -4.10 18.29
N THR A 110 -18.39 -5.38 18.32
CA THR A 110 -18.28 -6.24 19.52
C THR A 110 -17.13 -7.24 19.46
N THR A 111 -16.40 -7.29 18.35
CA THR A 111 -15.23 -8.16 18.17
C THR A 111 -14.01 -7.34 17.80
N GLU A 112 -12.81 -7.80 18.17
CA GLU A 112 -11.56 -7.12 17.85
C GLU A 112 -11.40 -6.82 16.36
N SER A 113 -11.66 -7.81 15.50
CA SER A 113 -11.56 -7.63 14.05
C SER A 113 -12.54 -6.61 13.51
N ALA A 114 -13.76 -6.56 14.04
CA ALA A 114 -14.77 -5.62 13.63
C ALA A 114 -14.49 -4.22 14.19
N PHE A 115 -14.00 -4.12 15.43
CA PHE A 115 -13.58 -2.85 16.05
C PHE A 115 -12.53 -2.13 15.23
N LYS A 116 -11.46 -2.84 14.81
CA LYS A 116 -10.42 -2.33 13.91
C LYS A 116 -10.92 -2.00 12.49
N MET A 117 -12.19 -2.24 12.19
CA MET A 117 -12.85 -1.80 10.97
C MET A 117 -13.76 -0.59 11.18
N GLY A 118 -13.85 -0.09 12.42
CA GLY A 118 -14.67 1.05 12.83
C GLY A 118 -14.12 2.41 12.44
N ARG A 119 -13.70 2.58 11.17
CA ARG A 119 -13.14 3.80 10.59
C ARG A 119 -14.20 4.65 9.91
N CYS A 120 -14.13 5.97 10.01
CA CYS A 120 -15.06 6.79 9.24
C CYS A 120 -14.89 6.56 7.74
N ILE A 121 -13.65 6.65 7.23
CA ILE A 121 -13.34 6.41 5.82
C ILE A 121 -12.22 5.37 5.69
N TYR A 122 -12.42 4.41 4.78
CA TYR A 122 -11.41 3.44 4.38
C TYR A 122 -11.14 3.51 2.88
N VAL A 123 -9.91 3.92 2.54
CA VAL A 123 -9.41 3.96 1.16
C VAL A 123 -8.65 2.67 0.89
N ASN A 124 -9.29 1.78 0.14
CA ASN A 124 -8.73 0.47 -0.20
C ASN A 124 -7.43 0.63 -1.03
N HIS A 125 -6.52 -0.36 -0.97
CA HIS A 125 -5.25 -0.36 -1.71
C HIS A 125 -5.39 -0.26 -3.25
N GLU A 126 -6.56 -0.56 -3.79
CA GLU A 126 -6.89 -0.40 -5.21
C GLU A 126 -7.61 0.93 -5.50
N ALA A 127 -7.98 1.71 -4.47
CA ALA A 127 -8.65 3.01 -4.63
C ALA A 127 -7.61 4.13 -4.76
N ASN A 128 -7.27 4.48 -5.99
CA ASN A 128 -6.22 5.43 -6.32
C ASN A 128 -6.83 6.73 -6.88
N TYR A 129 -6.05 7.80 -6.88
CA TYR A 129 -6.40 9.09 -7.48
C TYR A 129 -7.73 9.67 -7.00
N TRP A 130 -7.99 9.61 -5.70
CA TRP A 130 -9.09 10.31 -5.04
C TRP A 130 -8.61 11.62 -4.43
N THR A 131 -9.50 12.60 -4.38
CA THR A 131 -9.31 13.83 -3.60
C THR A 131 -10.37 13.90 -2.51
N PHE A 132 -9.93 14.08 -1.28
CA PHE A 132 -10.77 14.29 -0.10
C PHE A 132 -10.58 15.74 0.36
N TYR A 133 -11.64 16.52 0.37
CA TYR A 133 -11.51 17.96 0.58
C TYR A 133 -12.53 18.51 1.58
N GLY A 134 -12.04 19.19 2.60
CA GLY A 134 -12.86 20.01 3.50
C GLY A 134 -13.74 19.23 4.49
N LEU A 135 -13.44 17.96 4.75
CA LEU A 135 -14.25 17.05 5.57
C LEU A 135 -13.77 17.05 7.03
N VAL A 136 -14.68 16.86 7.97
CA VAL A 136 -14.39 16.57 9.37
C VAL A 136 -14.73 15.11 9.66
N LEU A 137 -13.74 14.33 10.13
CA LEU A 137 -13.91 12.92 10.49
C LEU A 137 -13.72 12.78 12.01
N GLN A 138 -14.76 12.34 12.70
CA GLN A 138 -14.76 12.30 14.17
C GLN A 138 -15.43 11.06 14.73
N ASN A 139 -15.11 10.74 15.99
CA ASN A 139 -15.75 9.70 16.80
C ASN A 139 -15.71 8.30 16.15
N ALA A 140 -14.74 8.00 15.31
CA ALA A 140 -14.51 6.64 14.81
C ALA A 140 -14.11 5.71 15.97
N GLU A 141 -14.49 4.44 15.91
CA GLU A 141 -14.04 3.43 16.89
C GLU A 141 -12.56 3.02 16.71
N ASP A 142 -12.02 3.23 15.53
CA ASP A 142 -10.63 3.02 15.13
C ASP A 142 -10.13 4.34 14.50
N ASN A 143 -9.35 4.31 13.44
CA ASN A 143 -8.85 5.51 12.78
C ASN A 143 -9.98 6.39 12.21
N GLY A 144 -9.80 7.70 12.24
CA GLY A 144 -10.68 8.61 11.52
C GLY A 144 -10.68 8.30 10.02
N MET A 145 -9.49 8.14 9.43
CA MET A 145 -9.31 7.71 8.05
C MET A 145 -8.13 6.75 7.91
N LYS A 146 -8.32 5.66 7.17
CA LYS A 146 -7.26 4.73 6.79
C LYS A 146 -7.04 4.75 5.29
N VAL A 147 -5.80 5.02 4.85
CA VAL A 147 -5.43 5.10 3.43
C VAL A 147 -4.44 4.00 3.08
N GLU A 148 -4.82 3.14 2.16
CA GLU A 148 -3.98 2.10 1.56
C GLU A 148 -3.83 2.27 0.04
N GLY A 149 -4.61 3.16 -0.56
CA GLY A 149 -4.53 3.53 -1.98
C GLY A 149 -3.39 4.50 -2.26
N SER A 150 -3.14 4.74 -3.54
CA SER A 150 -2.02 5.56 -4.04
C SER A 150 -2.51 6.82 -4.73
N TYR A 151 -1.64 7.84 -4.78
CA TYR A 151 -1.88 9.09 -5.51
C TYR A 151 -3.13 9.85 -5.02
N ASN A 152 -3.53 9.66 -3.78
CA ASN A 152 -4.66 10.36 -3.18
C ASN A 152 -4.22 11.71 -2.62
N ILE A 153 -5.12 12.68 -2.64
CA ILE A 153 -4.94 14.01 -2.06
C ILE A 153 -5.95 14.16 -0.93
N ILE A 154 -5.47 14.48 0.26
CA ILE A 154 -6.28 14.79 1.43
C ILE A 154 -5.99 16.23 1.80
N GLU A 155 -6.96 17.09 1.60
CA GLU A 155 -6.77 18.53 1.71
C GLU A 155 -7.83 19.20 2.58
N ARG A 156 -7.41 20.08 3.47
CA ARG A 156 -8.26 20.87 4.37
C ARG A 156 -9.24 20.03 5.21
N CYS A 157 -8.83 18.79 5.51
CA CYS A 157 -9.62 17.86 6.33
C CYS A 157 -9.23 17.98 7.80
N VAL A 158 -10.17 17.65 8.67
CA VAL A 158 -10.00 17.65 10.14
C VAL A 158 -10.25 16.23 10.67
N PHE A 159 -9.32 15.73 11.48
CA PHE A 159 -9.40 14.40 12.11
C PHE A 159 -9.38 14.57 13.63
N ARG A 160 -10.51 14.34 14.29
CA ARG A 160 -10.60 14.61 15.74
C ARG A 160 -11.44 13.58 16.48
N TRP A 161 -11.09 13.39 17.76
CA TRP A 161 -11.89 12.57 18.69
C TRP A 161 -12.06 11.12 18.27
N ASN A 162 -11.19 10.62 17.42
CA ASN A 162 -11.20 9.23 17.00
C ASN A 162 -10.52 8.37 18.07
N ASN A 163 -10.92 7.12 18.16
CA ASN A 163 -10.45 6.20 19.20
C ASN A 163 -9.16 5.43 18.77
N ASP A 164 -8.48 5.91 17.80
CA ASP A 164 -7.14 5.57 17.33
C ASP A 164 -6.63 6.78 16.50
N THR A 165 -5.66 6.59 15.66
CA THR A 165 -5.03 7.64 14.85
C THR A 165 -6.04 8.44 14.00
N GLY A 166 -5.89 9.75 13.93
CA GLY A 166 -6.72 10.62 13.10
C GLY A 166 -6.68 10.24 11.63
N LEU A 167 -5.50 10.28 11.00
CA LEU A 167 -5.25 9.82 9.62
C LEU A 167 -4.09 8.85 9.59
N GLN A 168 -4.33 7.62 9.20
CA GLN A 168 -3.28 6.61 9.03
C GLN A 168 -3.08 6.24 7.55
N ILE A 169 -1.85 6.34 7.07
CA ILE A 169 -1.39 5.97 5.73
C ILE A 169 -0.45 4.78 5.88
N GLY A 170 -0.71 3.70 5.17
CA GLY A 170 0.14 2.51 5.22
C GLY A 170 -0.69 1.24 5.16
N MET A 171 -0.01 0.13 4.88
CA MET A 171 -0.64 -1.14 4.56
C MET A 171 -0.04 -2.25 5.41
N TYR A 172 -0.56 -2.41 6.62
CA TYR A 172 -0.16 -3.49 7.51
C TYR A 172 -1.02 -4.73 7.28
N LYS A 173 -0.37 -5.87 7.12
CA LYS A 173 -1.06 -7.15 7.17
C LYS A 173 -1.43 -7.47 8.62
N ASP A 174 -2.64 -7.19 9.00
CA ASP A 174 -3.20 -7.73 10.23
C ASP A 174 -3.85 -9.09 9.93
N TRP A 175 -3.23 -10.16 10.41
CA TRP A 175 -3.75 -11.52 10.28
C TRP A 175 -5.11 -11.73 10.98
N LYS A 176 -5.50 -10.83 11.85
CA LYS A 176 -6.80 -10.83 12.53
C LYS A 176 -7.90 -10.19 11.68
N ILE A 177 -7.56 -9.37 10.71
CA ILE A 177 -8.51 -8.70 9.80
C ILE A 177 -8.59 -9.48 8.49
N GLU A 178 -9.79 -9.97 8.14
CA GLU A 178 -9.99 -10.79 6.93
C GLU A 178 -9.50 -10.10 5.64
N GLU A 179 -9.66 -8.79 5.54
CA GLU A 179 -9.26 -8.01 4.36
C GLU A 179 -7.74 -8.02 4.12
N THR A 180 -6.94 -8.09 5.17
CA THR A 180 -5.48 -8.06 5.09
C THR A 180 -4.85 -9.44 5.10
N LYS A 181 -5.58 -10.50 5.48
CA LYS A 181 -5.08 -11.89 5.54
C LYS A 181 -4.54 -12.41 4.21
N SER A 182 -5.03 -11.87 3.09
CA SER A 182 -4.57 -12.26 1.75
C SER A 182 -3.28 -11.56 1.33
N LEU A 183 -2.86 -10.53 2.05
CA LEU A 183 -1.64 -9.80 1.75
C LEU A 183 -0.42 -10.61 2.21
N PRO A 184 0.72 -10.49 1.54
CA PRO A 184 1.97 -11.09 2.00
C PRO A 184 2.29 -10.64 3.43
N ILE A 185 3.00 -11.48 4.16
CA ILE A 185 3.36 -11.22 5.56
C ILE A 185 4.29 -10.01 5.62
N SER A 186 3.92 -9.03 6.45
CA SER A 186 4.80 -7.93 6.80
C SER A 186 6.02 -8.45 7.58
N GLY A 187 7.14 -7.74 7.52
CA GLY A 187 8.34 -8.08 8.26
C GLY A 187 9.47 -8.69 7.40
N THR A 188 9.20 -8.99 6.13
CA THR A 188 10.25 -9.23 5.15
C THR A 188 10.05 -8.30 3.97
N PRO A 189 10.93 -7.35 3.69
CA PRO A 189 10.77 -6.37 2.62
C PRO A 189 10.46 -6.99 1.27
N ALA A 190 11.08 -8.13 0.96
CA ALA A 190 10.87 -8.88 -0.28
C ALA A 190 9.42 -9.39 -0.49
N PHE A 191 8.62 -9.44 0.57
CA PHE A 191 7.26 -9.99 0.53
C PHE A 191 6.20 -8.99 0.95
N ASN A 192 6.56 -7.74 1.14
CA ASN A 192 5.60 -6.73 1.55
C ASN A 192 5.12 -5.92 0.35
N PRO A 193 3.86 -6.10 -0.11
CA PRO A 193 3.33 -5.31 -1.22
C PRO A 193 3.02 -3.86 -0.81
N GLY A 194 3.13 -3.49 0.45
CA GLY A 194 2.85 -2.13 0.92
C GLY A 194 3.63 -1.07 0.16
N TYR A 195 4.88 -1.36 -0.22
CA TYR A 195 5.69 -0.42 -1.00
C TYR A 195 5.27 -0.28 -2.47
N ILE A 196 4.47 -1.18 -3.03
CA ILE A 196 3.86 -1.03 -4.37
C ILE A 196 2.47 -0.38 -4.31
N TYR A 197 1.85 -0.37 -3.12
CA TYR A 197 0.62 0.33 -2.84
C TYR A 197 0.90 1.53 -1.91
N CYS A 198 -0.10 2.32 -1.62
CA CYS A 198 -0.03 3.40 -0.66
C CYS A 198 1.10 4.42 -0.99
N ARG A 199 1.23 4.77 -2.28
CA ARG A 199 2.32 5.59 -2.83
C ARG A 199 1.83 6.98 -3.17
N TYR A 200 2.74 7.97 -3.08
CA TYR A 200 2.52 9.34 -3.58
C TYR A 200 1.22 9.99 -3.10
N ASN A 201 0.88 9.76 -1.84
CA ASN A 201 -0.25 10.44 -1.21
C ASN A 201 0.18 11.81 -0.69
N LYS A 202 -0.67 12.82 -0.84
CA LYS A 202 -0.41 14.18 -0.39
C LYS A 202 -1.44 14.61 0.64
N ILE A 203 -0.94 15.12 1.77
CA ILE A 203 -1.75 15.62 2.88
C ILE A 203 -1.46 17.10 3.02
N ILE A 204 -2.47 17.93 2.74
CA ILE A 204 -2.27 19.38 2.57
C ILE A 204 -3.23 20.12 3.49
N ASN A 205 -2.68 21.01 4.32
CA ASN A 205 -3.45 21.94 5.14
C ASN A 205 -4.52 21.26 6.03
N CYS A 206 -4.19 20.10 6.58
CA CYS A 206 -5.07 19.31 7.45
C CYS A 206 -4.78 19.56 8.92
N ASP A 207 -5.79 19.35 9.78
CA ASP A 207 -5.67 19.37 11.23
C ASP A 207 -5.99 17.99 11.83
N ALA A 208 -5.20 17.51 12.81
CA ALA A 208 -5.47 16.26 13.52
C ALA A 208 -5.30 16.47 15.04
N TYR A 209 -6.38 16.31 15.80
CA TYR A 209 -6.31 16.65 17.21
C TYR A 209 -7.28 15.88 18.12
N GLU A 210 -6.87 15.78 19.40
CA GLU A 210 -7.65 15.16 20.46
C GLU A 210 -8.11 13.73 20.09
N ASN A 211 -7.29 12.98 19.31
CA ASN A 211 -7.50 11.58 19.10
C ASN A 211 -6.96 10.80 20.32
N TYR A 212 -7.70 9.79 20.75
CA TYR A 212 -7.40 9.07 21.98
C TYR A 212 -7.94 7.63 21.95
N ASP A 213 -7.08 6.65 21.96
CA ASP A 213 -7.43 5.24 22.03
C ASP A 213 -7.74 4.82 23.47
N SER A 214 -8.91 5.19 23.95
CA SER A 214 -9.42 4.79 25.27
C SER A 214 -9.72 3.29 25.38
N ARG A 215 -9.64 2.56 24.27
CA ARG A 215 -9.94 1.14 24.16
C ARG A 215 -9.05 0.49 23.13
N THR A 216 -7.79 0.25 23.46
CA THR A 216 -7.12 -0.84 22.78
C THR A 216 -7.93 -2.11 23.08
N TYR A 217 -8.19 -2.90 22.08
CA TYR A 217 -9.05 -4.08 22.18
C TYR A 217 -8.67 -5.03 23.36
N ASN A 218 -7.40 -5.01 23.76
CA ASN A 218 -6.90 -5.83 24.88
C ASN A 218 -6.81 -5.05 26.22
N GLY A 219 -7.15 -3.79 26.27
CA GLY A 219 -7.10 -2.96 27.49
C GLY A 219 -5.70 -2.81 28.11
N THR A 220 -4.62 -3.04 27.35
CA THR A 220 -3.26 -3.07 27.86
C THR A 220 -2.43 -1.86 27.48
N ASP A 221 -2.88 -1.01 26.55
CA ASP A 221 -2.12 0.12 26.03
C ASP A 221 -3.02 1.35 25.80
N ASP A 222 -3.62 1.80 26.88
CA ASP A 222 -4.54 2.94 26.90
C ASP A 222 -3.77 4.22 26.54
N GLY A 223 -4.08 4.81 25.38
CA GLY A 223 -3.49 6.04 24.85
C GLY A 223 -2.18 5.88 24.08
N GLY A 224 -1.72 4.66 23.80
CA GLY A 224 -0.41 4.42 23.20
C GLY A 224 -0.38 4.24 21.68
N ASP A 225 -1.51 4.33 20.98
CA ASP A 225 -1.62 4.09 19.55
C ASP A 225 -2.24 5.26 18.75
N ALA A 226 -2.92 6.21 19.42
CA ALA A 226 -3.67 7.28 18.77
C ALA A 226 -2.79 8.50 18.42
N ASP A 227 -2.30 8.50 17.19
CA ASP A 227 -1.54 9.59 16.59
C ASP A 227 -2.46 10.66 15.96
N GLY A 228 -1.91 11.84 15.69
CA GLY A 228 -2.55 12.80 14.81
C GLY A 228 -2.51 12.31 13.35
N PHE A 229 -1.30 12.23 12.81
CA PHE A 229 -0.98 11.74 11.49
C PHE A 229 0.01 10.59 11.59
N ALA A 230 -0.33 9.45 11.02
CA ALA A 230 0.58 8.32 10.91
C ALA A 230 0.82 7.94 9.45
N CYS A 231 2.07 7.99 9.02
CA CYS A 231 2.52 7.32 7.82
C CYS A 231 3.35 6.14 8.29
N LYS A 232 2.70 5.00 8.55
CA LYS A 232 3.34 3.88 9.26
C LYS A 232 2.88 2.53 8.71
N LEU A 233 3.62 1.48 9.08
CA LEU A 233 3.29 0.11 8.72
C LEU A 233 3.37 -0.13 7.20
N PHE A 234 4.57 0.11 6.66
CA PHE A 234 4.96 -0.19 5.28
C PHE A 234 4.23 0.59 4.19
N PRO A 235 4.10 1.91 4.28
CA PRO A 235 3.68 2.71 3.15
C PRO A 235 4.69 2.62 2.01
N GLY A 236 4.21 2.76 0.78
CA GLY A 236 5.06 2.97 -0.38
C GLY A 236 5.69 4.37 -0.41
N PRO A 237 6.51 4.68 -1.42
CA PRO A 237 7.22 5.95 -1.52
C PRO A 237 6.32 7.15 -1.82
N GLY A 238 6.83 8.36 -1.54
CA GLY A 238 6.29 9.60 -2.02
C GLY A 238 5.13 10.19 -1.22
N THR A 239 4.96 9.80 0.04
CA THR A 239 4.00 10.47 0.93
C THR A 239 4.56 11.83 1.39
N GLU A 240 3.73 12.86 1.30
CA GLU A 240 4.09 14.24 1.67
C GLU A 240 3.03 14.86 2.57
N PHE A 241 3.48 15.62 3.59
CA PHE A 241 2.64 16.44 4.46
C PHE A 241 3.06 17.90 4.32
N HIS A 242 2.12 18.79 4.00
CA HIS A 242 2.36 20.21 3.83
C HIS A 242 1.35 21.04 4.62
N GLY A 243 1.82 21.99 5.42
CA GLY A 243 0.98 22.96 6.12
C GLY A 243 0.01 22.33 7.11
N CYS A 244 0.29 21.16 7.65
CA CYS A 244 -0.58 20.44 8.57
C CYS A 244 -0.31 20.84 10.03
N ARG A 245 -1.34 20.73 10.90
CA ARG A 245 -1.19 20.89 12.34
C ARG A 245 -1.70 19.66 13.08
N ALA A 246 -0.99 19.25 14.13
CA ALA A 246 -1.49 18.23 15.04
C ALA A 246 -1.25 18.63 16.50
N TRP A 247 -2.25 18.34 17.37
CA TRP A 247 -2.13 18.67 18.78
C TRP A 247 -3.01 17.80 19.68
N THR A 248 -2.55 17.61 20.90
CA THR A 248 -3.30 16.91 21.97
C THR A 248 -3.77 15.53 21.56
N ASN A 249 -2.95 14.82 20.74
CA ASN A 249 -3.17 13.41 20.46
C ASN A 249 -2.51 12.59 21.57
N SER A 250 -3.15 11.49 21.99
CA SER A 250 -2.71 10.77 23.18
C SER A 250 -1.38 10.05 23.03
N ASP A 251 -0.99 9.67 21.80
CA ASP A 251 0.36 9.17 21.50
C ASP A 251 1.18 10.25 20.80
N ASP A 252 1.48 10.13 19.55
CA ASP A 252 2.33 11.05 18.80
C ASP A 252 1.51 12.01 17.91
N ASN A 253 2.03 13.20 17.59
CA ASN A 253 1.39 14.05 16.60
C ASN A 253 1.70 13.57 15.17
N TRP A 254 2.94 13.12 14.88
CA TRP A 254 3.33 12.37 13.69
C TRP A 254 4.04 11.08 14.07
N ASP A 255 3.67 9.96 13.43
CA ASP A 255 4.33 8.66 13.60
C ASP A 255 4.73 8.04 12.25
N LEU A 256 6.06 7.83 12.06
CA LEU A 256 6.65 7.18 10.88
C LEU A 256 7.20 5.78 11.22
N TYR A 257 6.46 5.00 11.97
CA TYR A 257 6.85 3.66 12.40
C TYR A 257 6.89 2.66 11.24
N MET A 258 8.01 1.94 11.06
CA MET A 258 8.19 0.95 9.98
C MET A 258 8.03 1.53 8.57
N VAL A 259 8.73 2.60 8.27
CA VAL A 259 8.75 3.24 6.95
C VAL A 259 10.10 3.03 6.27
N TYR A 260 10.09 2.55 5.03
CA TYR A 260 11.30 2.21 4.28
C TYR A 260 11.63 3.20 3.16
N HIS A 261 10.78 4.16 2.91
CA HIS A 261 10.93 5.16 1.87
C HIS A 261 10.89 6.57 2.46
N PRO A 262 11.50 7.57 1.81
CA PRO A 262 11.42 8.95 2.27
C PRO A 262 9.99 9.45 2.38
N VAL A 263 9.69 10.12 3.50
CA VAL A 263 8.49 10.92 3.71
C VAL A 263 8.91 12.37 3.83
N VAL A 264 8.19 13.27 3.20
CA VAL A 264 8.42 14.72 3.29
C VAL A 264 7.39 15.32 4.25
N ILE A 265 7.86 16.12 5.22
CA ILE A 265 7.03 16.88 6.16
C ILE A 265 7.51 18.33 6.11
N ASP A 266 6.69 19.20 5.56
CA ASP A 266 7.05 20.57 5.32
C ASP A 266 6.01 21.57 5.87
N HIS A 267 6.46 22.64 6.52
CA HIS A 267 5.59 23.65 7.15
C HIS A 267 4.52 23.05 8.05
N CYS A 268 4.88 22.05 8.90
CA CYS A 268 3.94 21.40 9.82
C CYS A 268 4.20 21.79 11.26
N TRP A 269 3.12 21.90 12.06
CA TRP A 269 3.21 22.31 13.45
C TRP A 269 2.68 21.24 14.40
N ALA A 270 3.45 20.90 15.45
CA ALA A 270 3.15 19.87 16.44
C ALA A 270 3.16 20.46 17.87
N TRP A 271 2.06 20.33 18.56
CA TRP A 271 1.91 20.82 19.93
C TRP A 271 1.23 19.79 20.83
N HIS A 272 1.69 19.71 22.08
CA HIS A 272 1.00 19.01 23.18
C HIS A 272 0.65 17.55 22.89
N ALA A 273 1.52 16.81 22.19
CA ALA A 273 1.40 15.36 22.02
C ALA A 273 1.61 14.63 23.35
N GLY A 274 0.99 13.48 23.53
CA GLY A 274 1.07 12.66 24.73
C GLY A 274 0.08 13.06 25.81
N TYR A 275 -0.93 13.83 25.45
CA TYR A 275 -1.97 14.26 26.40
C TYR A 275 -3.37 13.93 25.87
N THR A 276 -4.24 13.56 26.78
CA THR A 276 -5.66 13.44 26.49
C THR A 276 -6.33 14.83 26.46
N ARG A 277 -7.55 14.89 25.96
CA ARG A 277 -8.40 16.09 26.01
C ARG A 277 -8.64 16.61 27.43
N SER A 278 -8.62 15.73 28.44
CA SER A 278 -8.73 16.10 29.85
C SER A 278 -7.42 16.63 30.42
N GLY A 279 -6.31 16.58 29.70
CA GLY A 279 -4.98 17.02 30.11
C GLY A 279 -4.17 15.96 30.86
N ASP A 280 -4.60 14.70 30.83
CA ASP A 280 -3.84 13.58 31.40
C ASP A 280 -2.67 13.22 30.50
N ALA A 281 -1.47 13.12 31.06
CA ALA A 281 -0.27 12.71 30.34
C ALA A 281 -0.28 11.19 30.13
N ILE A 282 -0.19 10.76 28.86
CA ILE A 282 -0.30 9.36 28.46
C ILE A 282 0.41 9.15 27.11
N GLY A 283 0.76 7.90 26.75
CA GLY A 283 1.40 7.59 25.47
C GLY A 283 2.85 8.05 25.32
N ASN A 284 3.38 8.06 24.08
CA ASN A 284 4.79 8.39 23.80
C ASN A 284 5.06 9.89 23.68
N GLY A 285 4.10 10.69 23.29
CA GLY A 285 4.10 12.14 23.34
C GLY A 285 5.16 12.85 22.52
N ASN A 286 5.42 12.38 21.29
CA ASN A 286 6.36 13.03 20.40
C ASN A 286 5.64 13.98 19.43
N GLY A 287 6.25 15.13 19.15
CA GLY A 287 5.79 16.00 18.07
C GLY A 287 5.93 15.31 16.70
N PHE A 288 7.16 14.94 16.35
CA PHE A 288 7.50 14.22 15.13
C PHE A 288 8.35 13.00 15.46
N LYS A 289 7.74 11.82 15.46
CA LYS A 289 8.41 10.53 15.61
C LYS A 289 8.77 10.01 14.22
N LEU A 290 10.05 10.12 13.85
CA LEU A 290 10.54 9.93 12.49
C LEU A 290 11.09 8.51 12.24
N GLY A 291 10.65 7.54 13.00
CA GLY A 291 11.13 6.17 12.85
C GLY A 291 10.45 5.20 13.79
N GLY A 292 11.07 4.04 13.96
CA GLY A 292 10.61 2.96 14.81
C GLY A 292 10.47 1.64 14.06
N GLY A 293 10.22 0.58 14.81
CA GLY A 293 10.17 -0.79 14.31
C GLY A 293 11.40 -1.59 14.74
N GLY A 294 11.21 -2.87 15.02
CA GLY A 294 12.23 -3.78 15.46
C GLY A 294 12.93 -3.41 16.77
N SER A 295 13.64 -4.34 17.38
CA SER A 295 14.51 -4.08 18.53
C SER A 295 15.86 -3.52 18.06
N ALA A 296 16.41 -2.55 18.79
CA ALA A 296 17.77 -2.06 18.57
C ALA A 296 18.76 -3.24 18.52
N GLY A 297 19.31 -3.53 17.35
CA GLY A 297 20.19 -4.70 17.12
C GLY A 297 19.57 -5.83 16.30
N GLY A 298 18.29 -5.70 15.85
CA GLY A 298 17.68 -6.58 14.87
C GLY A 298 18.29 -6.42 13.48
N ALA A 299 17.85 -7.24 12.53
CA ALA A 299 18.24 -7.11 11.13
C ALA A 299 17.86 -5.69 10.61
N ALA A 300 18.63 -5.17 9.66
CA ALA A 300 18.43 -3.83 9.09
C ALA A 300 16.99 -3.55 8.61
N PHE A 301 16.22 -4.60 8.34
CA PHE A 301 14.87 -4.53 7.81
C PHE A 301 13.76 -4.58 8.86
N ASP A 302 14.12 -4.74 10.12
CA ASP A 302 13.15 -4.66 11.22
C ASP A 302 12.94 -3.21 11.69
N GLN A 303 13.59 -2.24 11.05
CA GLN A 303 13.57 -0.84 11.45
C GLN A 303 13.29 0.07 10.26
N SER A 304 12.76 1.27 10.53
CA SER A 304 12.58 2.29 9.50
C SER A 304 13.90 2.62 8.80
N THR A 305 13.88 2.62 7.48
CA THR A 305 15.05 2.93 6.63
C THR A 305 14.79 4.12 5.70
N GLY A 306 13.68 4.84 5.87
CA GLY A 306 13.36 6.03 5.08
C GLY A 306 14.25 7.21 5.46
N ALA A 307 14.95 7.79 4.47
CA ALA A 307 15.68 9.04 4.64
C ALA A 307 14.69 10.22 4.58
N HIS A 308 13.93 10.42 5.68
CA HIS A 308 12.88 11.42 5.73
C HIS A 308 13.43 12.84 5.64
N VAL A 309 12.61 13.74 5.09
CA VAL A 309 12.91 15.17 4.96
C VAL A 309 11.86 15.96 5.75
N VAL A 310 12.32 16.71 6.75
CA VAL A 310 11.48 17.55 7.61
C VAL A 310 11.99 18.98 7.53
N THR A 311 11.16 19.89 7.00
CA THR A 311 11.56 21.26 6.74
C THR A 311 10.54 22.25 7.27
N ASN A 312 11.02 23.40 7.77
CA ASN A 312 10.18 24.53 8.17
C ASN A 312 9.10 24.18 9.23
N CYS A 313 9.40 23.21 10.10
CA CYS A 313 8.43 22.66 11.06
C CYS A 313 8.63 23.25 12.46
N VAL A 314 7.54 23.25 13.24
CA VAL A 314 7.52 23.73 14.63
C VAL A 314 7.04 22.63 15.56
N ALA A 315 7.78 22.36 16.66
CA ALA A 315 7.41 21.37 17.68
C ALA A 315 7.56 21.94 19.09
N PHE A 316 6.48 22.04 19.85
CA PHE A 316 6.58 22.63 21.18
C PHE A 316 5.63 22.00 22.21
N ASP A 317 6.06 22.06 23.48
CA ASP A 317 5.33 21.56 24.65
C ASP A 317 4.75 20.14 24.47
N ASN A 318 5.42 19.28 23.70
CA ASN A 318 5.09 17.86 23.63
C ASN A 318 5.63 17.14 24.87
N LEU A 319 4.95 16.10 25.32
CA LEU A 319 5.28 15.39 26.56
C LEU A 319 6.72 14.90 26.58
N HIS A 320 7.23 14.38 25.45
CA HIS A 320 8.58 13.86 25.35
C HIS A 320 9.43 14.61 24.33
N LYS A 321 9.33 14.33 23.03
CA LYS A 321 10.30 14.88 22.07
C LYS A 321 9.63 15.78 21.05
N GLY A 322 10.34 16.84 20.68
CA GLY A 322 9.95 17.67 19.54
C GLY A 322 10.13 16.88 18.22
N PHE A 323 11.39 16.51 17.94
CA PHE A 323 11.78 15.69 16.80
C PHE A 323 12.56 14.48 17.30
N ASP A 324 12.12 13.28 16.98
CA ASP A 324 12.70 12.01 17.45
C ASP A 324 13.05 11.06 16.30
N GLN A 325 14.30 10.59 16.26
CA GLN A 325 14.73 9.55 15.35
C GLN A 325 14.01 8.22 15.60
N ASN A 326 13.68 7.91 16.83
CA ASN A 326 13.04 6.68 17.29
C ASN A 326 13.62 5.41 16.63
N ASN A 327 14.93 5.22 16.71
CA ASN A 327 15.66 4.07 16.16
C ASN A 327 15.53 3.89 14.62
N ALA A 328 15.27 4.95 13.86
CA ALA A 328 15.36 4.87 12.41
C ALA A 328 16.76 4.43 11.99
N TYR A 329 16.85 3.49 11.06
CA TYR A 329 18.10 2.85 10.66
C TYR A 329 18.91 3.72 9.68
N GLU A 330 18.25 4.58 8.94
CA GLU A 330 18.84 5.49 7.96
C GLU A 330 18.79 6.93 8.47
N GLY A 331 19.77 7.74 8.08
CA GLY A 331 19.81 9.15 8.41
C GLY A 331 18.67 9.93 7.77
N MET A 332 18.35 11.08 8.32
CA MET A 332 17.28 11.95 7.86
C MET A 332 17.73 13.41 7.83
N TYR A 333 16.90 14.27 7.28
CA TYR A 333 17.16 15.68 7.02
C TYR A 333 16.15 16.53 7.80
N VAL A 334 16.61 17.23 8.82
CA VAL A 334 15.78 18.16 9.64
C VAL A 334 16.35 19.56 9.47
N ILE A 335 15.64 20.42 8.75
CA ILE A 335 16.17 21.69 8.26
C ILE A 335 15.18 22.81 8.53
N ASN A 336 15.66 23.98 8.94
CA ASN A 336 14.86 25.15 9.23
C ASN A 336 13.71 24.84 10.21
N CYS A 337 13.98 24.14 11.30
CA CYS A 337 12.96 23.76 12.28
C CYS A 337 13.12 24.52 13.59
N THR A 338 12.00 24.74 14.30
CA THR A 338 11.99 25.41 15.62
C THR A 338 11.35 24.50 16.66
N ALA A 339 12.02 24.31 17.81
CA ALA A 339 11.48 23.50 18.89
C ALA A 339 11.73 24.13 20.26
N TRP A 340 10.72 24.07 21.16
CA TRP A 340 10.88 24.53 22.56
C TRP A 340 9.93 23.79 23.50
N GLY A 341 10.31 23.76 24.77
CA GLY A 341 9.43 23.29 25.86
C GLY A 341 9.17 21.78 25.87
N ASN A 342 9.76 21.00 24.96
CA ASN A 342 9.64 19.55 24.98
C ASN A 342 10.58 18.93 26.04
N GLU A 343 10.43 17.65 26.39
CA GLU A 343 11.45 16.95 27.19
C GLU A 343 12.82 17.02 26.51
N PHE A 344 12.84 16.69 25.22
CA PHE A 344 13.98 16.88 24.30
C PHE A 344 13.48 17.55 23.03
N ASN A 345 14.08 18.68 22.63
CA ASN A 345 13.65 19.35 21.41
C ASN A 345 14.08 18.56 20.16
N TYR A 346 15.31 18.04 20.16
CA TYR A 346 15.84 17.20 19.09
C TYR A 346 16.53 15.98 19.72
N ARG A 347 15.98 14.77 19.46
CA ARG A 347 16.52 13.54 20.03
C ARG A 347 16.91 12.55 18.94
N PHE A 348 18.22 12.41 18.73
CA PHE A 348 18.80 11.51 17.74
C PHE A 348 19.88 10.62 18.42
N PRO A 349 19.45 9.69 19.29
CA PRO A 349 20.36 9.00 20.22
C PRO A 349 21.23 7.97 19.53
N THR A 350 20.82 7.46 18.36
CA THR A 350 21.47 6.32 17.76
C THR A 350 21.83 6.61 16.32
N LEU A 351 23.09 6.40 16.01
CA LEU A 351 23.59 6.46 14.66
C LEU A 351 23.84 5.04 14.22
N PHE A 352 23.04 4.59 13.28
CA PHE A 352 23.12 3.23 12.80
C PHE A 352 24.07 3.08 11.62
N GLN A 353 24.18 1.84 11.14
CA GLN A 353 25.10 1.43 10.09
C GLN A 353 25.02 2.30 8.82
N TYR A 354 23.81 2.73 8.46
CA TYR A 354 23.61 3.61 7.30
C TYR A 354 23.56 5.10 7.64
N GLY A 355 23.81 5.48 8.89
CA GLY A 355 23.75 6.80 9.51
C GLY A 355 23.97 8.00 8.61
N GLY A 356 24.04 9.14 9.18
CA GLY A 356 24.13 10.43 8.53
C GLY A 356 22.81 11.18 8.69
N MET A 357 22.78 11.97 9.75
CA MET A 357 21.79 13.00 9.98
C MET A 357 22.30 14.29 9.41
N THR A 358 21.41 15.07 8.79
CA THR A 358 21.66 16.47 8.50
C THR A 358 20.65 17.30 9.25
N ILE A 359 21.10 18.06 10.23
CA ILE A 359 20.29 18.97 11.02
C ILE A 359 20.88 20.36 10.90
N ARG A 360 20.21 21.23 10.18
CA ARG A 360 20.72 22.56 9.86
C ARG A 360 19.68 23.65 10.03
N ASN A 361 20.15 24.85 10.35
CA ASN A 361 19.33 26.05 10.49
C ASN A 361 18.21 25.92 11.53
N CYS A 362 18.42 25.11 12.57
CA CYS A 362 17.39 24.82 13.56
C CYS A 362 17.56 25.65 14.83
N ILE A 363 16.46 25.97 15.48
CA ILE A 363 16.42 26.63 16.79
C ILE A 363 15.89 25.65 17.83
N GLY A 364 16.56 25.60 19.01
CA GLY A 364 16.08 24.86 20.18
C GLY A 364 16.35 25.61 21.47
N TRP A 365 15.37 25.60 22.38
CA TRP A 365 15.56 26.11 23.75
C TRP A 365 14.52 25.56 24.72
N GLY A 366 14.82 25.61 26.02
CA GLY A 366 13.86 25.32 27.07
C GLY A 366 13.47 23.84 27.17
N ALA A 367 14.30 22.91 26.67
CA ALA A 367 14.07 21.48 26.87
C ALA A 367 14.08 21.16 28.37
N SER A 368 13.08 20.41 28.86
CA SER A 368 12.97 20.09 30.30
C SER A 368 13.96 19.02 30.76
N GLY A 369 14.38 18.12 29.86
CA GLY A 369 15.32 17.01 30.06
C GLY A 369 14.97 16.12 31.24
N ASN A 370 14.63 14.89 31.05
CA ASN A 370 14.25 13.98 32.14
C ASN A 370 15.42 13.08 32.56
N LYS A 371 15.36 12.57 33.81
CA LYS A 371 16.26 11.51 34.31
C LYS A 371 17.75 11.85 34.38
N GLY A 372 18.08 13.10 34.78
CA GLY A 372 19.45 13.49 35.06
C GLY A 372 20.33 13.79 33.86
N MET A 373 19.77 13.82 32.64
CA MET A 373 20.48 14.22 31.44
C MET A 373 20.58 15.73 31.22
N GLY A 374 19.93 16.53 32.04
CA GLY A 374 19.90 18.00 31.95
C GLY A 374 19.04 18.50 30.77
N ASN A 375 18.98 19.81 30.61
CA ASN A 375 18.26 20.45 29.51
C ASN A 375 19.11 20.38 28.24
N HIS A 376 18.82 19.45 27.37
CA HIS A 376 19.52 19.25 26.09
C HIS A 376 18.62 19.59 24.92
N GLU A 377 19.03 20.52 24.09
CA GLU A 377 18.32 20.86 22.85
C GLU A 377 18.48 19.76 21.82
N PHE A 378 19.69 19.18 21.78
CA PHE A 378 20.03 18.08 20.89
C PHE A 378 20.67 16.94 21.71
N LEU A 379 20.09 15.76 21.66
CA LEU A 379 20.62 14.56 22.28
C LEU A 379 21.03 13.55 21.21
N SER A 380 22.23 13.04 21.35
CA SER A 380 22.76 11.96 20.52
C SER A 380 23.61 11.02 21.37
N GLU A 381 23.61 9.75 21.07
CA GLU A 381 24.41 8.71 21.67
C GLU A 381 25.36 8.12 20.64
N ASP A 382 26.65 8.09 20.96
CA ASP A 382 27.67 7.45 20.12
C ASP A 382 27.65 5.93 20.33
N LYS A 383 27.45 5.18 19.24
CA LYS A 383 27.67 3.72 19.20
C LYS A 383 28.82 3.42 18.24
N GLU A 384 29.60 2.39 18.57
CA GLU A 384 30.70 1.94 17.72
C GLU A 384 30.23 1.69 16.29
N GLY A 385 30.89 2.31 15.30
CA GLY A 385 30.51 2.26 13.90
C GLY A 385 29.53 3.33 13.43
N SER A 386 29.06 4.20 14.33
CA SER A 386 28.16 5.31 13.98
C SER A 386 28.88 6.37 13.14
N GLN A 387 28.15 7.00 12.22
CA GLN A 387 28.64 8.15 11.46
C GLN A 387 28.33 9.45 12.19
N VAL A 388 29.23 10.42 12.06
CA VAL A 388 29.04 11.77 12.65
C VAL A 388 27.94 12.49 11.88
N PRO A 389 26.88 13.00 12.53
CA PRO A 389 25.87 13.80 11.87
C PRO A 389 26.41 15.19 11.48
N ASP A 390 25.84 15.71 10.41
CA ASP A 390 26.01 17.10 10.02
C ASP A 390 25.01 17.96 10.82
N THR A 391 25.51 18.60 11.86
CA THR A 391 24.72 19.41 12.80
C THR A 391 25.21 20.85 12.90
N ASP A 392 25.92 21.35 11.90
CA ASP A 392 26.36 22.73 11.84
C ASP A 392 25.18 23.68 11.57
N TYR A 393 25.39 24.98 11.84
CA TYR A 393 24.40 26.03 11.64
C TYR A 393 23.10 25.80 12.43
N ASN A 394 23.19 25.54 13.73
CA ASN A 394 22.04 25.47 14.63
C ASN A 394 22.27 26.38 15.84
N SER A 395 21.19 26.76 16.56
CA SER A 395 21.31 27.61 17.74
C SER A 395 22.30 27.07 18.78
N TRP A 396 22.28 25.74 19.00
CA TRP A 396 23.16 25.08 19.98
C TRP A 396 24.61 24.94 19.52
N THR A 397 24.87 24.81 18.25
CA THR A 397 26.25 24.71 17.70
C THR A 397 26.87 26.08 17.50
N THR A 398 26.16 27.01 16.90
CA THR A 398 26.68 28.31 16.48
C THR A 398 26.72 29.31 17.66
N LEU A 399 25.66 29.38 18.47
CA LEU A 399 25.54 30.38 19.51
C LEU A 399 25.99 29.88 20.89
N ASP A 400 25.82 28.59 21.18
CA ASP A 400 26.10 28.02 22.49
C ASP A 400 27.41 27.22 22.53
N GLY A 401 28.01 26.98 21.34
CA GLY A 401 29.25 26.23 21.21
C GLY A 401 29.12 24.78 21.65
N CYS A 402 27.89 24.25 21.61
CA CYS A 402 27.58 22.85 21.85
C CYS A 402 27.75 22.06 20.54
N ASN A 403 28.90 21.46 20.33
CA ASN A 403 29.03 20.43 19.28
C ASN A 403 28.94 19.06 19.96
N PRO A 404 27.83 18.34 19.82
CA PRO A 404 27.64 17.04 20.44
C PRO A 404 28.53 15.97 19.81
N TYR A 405 29.12 16.24 18.65
CA TYR A 405 29.99 15.33 17.94
C TYR A 405 31.36 15.96 17.66
N LYS A 406 32.40 15.30 18.17
CA LYS A 406 33.75 15.46 17.64
C LYS A 406 34.20 14.12 17.13
N GLU A 407 34.69 14.11 15.90
CA GLU A 407 35.29 12.93 15.27
C GLU A 407 36.27 12.25 16.25
N GLY A 408 36.07 10.96 16.49
CA GLY A 408 36.91 10.14 17.39
C GLY A 408 36.70 10.33 18.91
N GLN A 409 35.68 11.08 19.33
CA GLN A 409 35.34 11.19 20.75
C GLN A 409 33.97 10.57 21.03
N LYS A 410 33.90 9.61 21.94
CA LYS A 410 32.62 9.17 22.54
C LYS A 410 32.07 10.31 23.37
N VAL A 411 30.99 10.92 22.90
CA VAL A 411 30.25 11.89 23.70
C VAL A 411 29.27 11.12 24.57
N ALA A 412 29.69 10.77 25.78
CA ALA A 412 28.74 10.24 26.75
C ALA A 412 27.67 11.30 27.02
N ASN A 413 26.46 11.00 26.61
CA ASN A 413 25.25 11.81 26.84
C ASN A 413 25.32 13.25 26.32
N GLY A 414 25.65 13.42 25.06
CA GLY A 414 25.26 14.56 24.28
C GLY A 414 25.81 15.92 24.64
N SER A 415 25.06 16.88 24.28
CA SER A 415 25.34 18.30 24.34
C SER A 415 25.49 18.83 25.77
N LYS A 416 26.26 19.90 25.93
CA LYS A 416 26.17 20.73 27.13
C LYS A 416 24.73 21.21 27.28
N PRO A 417 24.21 21.30 28.54
CA PRO A 417 22.91 21.89 28.77
C PRO A 417 22.85 23.30 28.18
N VAL A 418 21.87 23.56 27.36
CA VAL A 418 21.60 24.90 26.88
C VAL A 418 20.86 25.64 27.98
N THR A 419 21.45 26.72 28.44
CA THR A 419 20.89 27.55 29.49
C THR A 419 20.24 28.82 28.96
N LYS A 420 20.39 29.11 27.66
CA LYS A 420 19.82 30.31 27.06
C LYS A 420 18.34 30.12 26.79
N ASN A 421 17.58 31.15 27.04
CA ASN A 421 16.17 31.25 26.71
C ASN A 421 16.03 32.21 25.52
N TYR A 422 15.57 31.70 24.43
CA TYR A 422 15.38 32.43 23.19
C TYR A 422 13.96 32.95 22.98
N SER A 423 13.03 32.78 23.92
CA SER A 423 11.64 33.25 23.78
C SER A 423 11.54 34.74 23.45
N GLY A 424 12.52 35.54 23.87
CA GLY A 424 12.60 36.98 23.56
C GLY A 424 12.86 37.34 22.12
N GLU A 425 13.28 36.39 21.29
CA GLU A 425 13.59 36.56 19.86
C GLU A 425 12.35 36.47 18.94
N PHE A 426 11.22 36.02 19.50
CA PHE A 426 9.99 35.75 18.74
C PHE A 426 8.93 36.81 18.98
N LEU A 427 8.12 37.08 17.96
CA LEU A 427 6.97 37.99 18.04
C LEU A 427 5.88 37.42 18.92
N SER A 428 5.56 36.15 18.78
CA SER A 428 4.62 35.42 19.61
C SER A 428 4.97 33.93 19.70
N LEU A 429 4.76 33.35 20.87
CA LEU A 429 4.81 31.93 21.15
C LEU A 429 3.48 31.47 21.79
N SER A 430 2.43 32.25 21.56
CA SER A 430 1.10 32.01 22.13
C SER A 430 0.42 30.83 21.50
N VAL A 431 -0.13 29.93 22.33
CA VAL A 431 -1.00 28.82 21.85
C VAL A 431 -2.24 29.39 21.14
N ALA A 432 -2.72 30.58 21.52
CA ALA A 432 -3.85 31.22 20.85
C ALA A 432 -3.53 31.57 19.37
N ASP A 433 -2.30 31.97 19.07
CA ASP A 433 -1.86 32.25 17.71
C ASP A 433 -1.63 30.95 16.92
N PHE A 434 -1.15 29.88 17.56
CA PHE A 434 -1.12 28.52 16.97
C PHE A 434 -2.51 28.03 16.61
N MET A 435 -3.49 28.24 17.49
CA MET A 435 -4.89 27.80 17.35
C MET A 435 -5.74 28.72 16.48
N ALA A 436 -5.18 29.84 15.98
CA ALA A 436 -5.92 30.74 15.11
C ALA A 436 -6.48 30.04 13.86
N ASP A 437 -7.56 30.58 13.33
CA ASP A 437 -8.17 30.06 12.10
C ASP A 437 -7.17 30.05 10.96
N ARG A 438 -7.27 29.04 10.10
CA ARG A 438 -6.50 28.98 8.86
C ARG A 438 -6.88 30.13 7.93
N MET A 439 -5.98 30.49 7.05
CA MET A 439 -6.27 31.42 5.96
C MET A 439 -7.38 30.87 5.04
N ASP A 440 -8.00 31.75 4.24
CA ASP A 440 -9.10 31.36 3.34
C ASP A 440 -8.71 30.27 2.34
N ASP A 441 -7.45 30.25 1.91
CA ASP A 441 -6.89 29.20 1.04
C ASP A 441 -6.56 27.89 1.78
N GLY A 442 -6.76 27.86 3.09
CA GLY A 442 -6.48 26.74 3.96
C GLY A 442 -5.05 26.66 4.49
N SER A 443 -4.16 27.57 4.11
CA SER A 443 -2.80 27.63 4.63
C SER A 443 -2.78 27.90 6.15
N LEU A 444 -1.63 27.72 6.77
CA LEU A 444 -1.43 28.03 8.20
C LEU A 444 -1.75 29.51 8.47
N PRO A 445 -2.14 29.85 9.71
CA PRO A 445 -2.42 31.24 10.08
C PRO A 445 -1.25 32.15 9.75
N ASP A 446 -1.48 33.20 8.97
CA ASP A 446 -0.50 34.25 8.73
C ASP A 446 -0.56 35.28 9.87
N ASN A 447 0.05 34.92 10.99
CA ASN A 447 0.11 35.71 12.21
C ASN A 447 1.54 35.72 12.79
N ASN A 448 1.68 36.18 14.03
CA ASN A 448 2.98 36.31 14.68
C ASN A 448 3.53 35.01 15.29
N PHE A 449 2.82 33.90 15.19
CA PHE A 449 3.22 32.64 15.82
C PHE A 449 4.58 32.14 15.34
N ALA A 450 5.48 31.93 16.27
CA ALA A 450 6.85 31.45 16.08
C ALA A 450 7.71 32.25 15.05
N ARG A 451 7.25 33.45 14.63
CA ARG A 451 8.01 34.33 13.76
C ARG A 451 9.04 35.12 14.57
N LEU A 452 10.21 35.31 14.01
CA LEU A 452 11.30 36.07 14.60
C LEU A 452 10.96 37.58 14.65
N LYS A 453 11.51 38.27 15.64
CA LYS A 453 11.48 39.73 15.67
C LYS A 453 12.43 40.34 14.66
N PRO A 454 12.13 41.47 14.04
CA PRO A 454 13.11 42.26 13.30
C PRO A 454 14.33 42.56 14.22
N GLY A 455 15.51 42.17 13.81
CA GLY A 455 16.74 42.29 14.60
C GLY A 455 17.01 41.13 15.56
N SER A 456 16.30 40.02 15.42
CA SER A 456 16.63 38.78 16.13
C SER A 456 18.09 38.37 15.93
N ILE A 457 18.68 37.77 16.94
CA ILE A 457 20.06 37.24 16.88
C ILE A 457 20.16 36.06 15.91
N PHE A 458 19.07 35.50 15.43
CA PHE A 458 19.02 34.40 14.47
C PHE A 458 19.04 34.86 13.00
N LYS A 459 18.96 36.18 12.77
CA LYS A 459 18.96 36.76 11.43
C LYS A 459 20.27 36.44 10.68
N ASP A 460 20.16 35.98 9.44
CA ASP A 460 21.30 35.75 8.52
C ASP A 460 22.37 34.77 9.07
N LEU A 461 22.01 33.85 9.99
CA LEU A 461 22.97 32.90 10.58
C LEU A 461 22.96 31.52 9.91
N GLY A 462 21.96 31.21 9.10
CA GLY A 462 21.81 29.92 8.43
C GLY A 462 22.73 29.72 7.24
N THR A 463 22.69 28.53 6.70
CA THR A 463 23.33 28.19 5.45
C THR A 463 22.31 27.97 4.36
N PRO A 464 22.48 28.51 3.14
CA PRO A 464 21.55 28.26 2.05
C PRO A 464 21.35 26.78 1.72
N ILE A 465 20.10 26.39 1.51
CA ILE A 465 19.71 25.03 1.09
C ILE A 465 19.13 25.14 -0.31
N ILE A 466 20.04 25.19 -1.29
CA ILE A 466 19.70 25.36 -2.71
C ILE A 466 20.35 24.24 -3.50
N GLY A 467 19.56 23.40 -4.15
CA GLY A 467 20.04 22.21 -4.86
C GLY A 467 20.65 21.17 -3.93
N PHE A 468 20.23 21.17 -2.66
CA PHE A 468 20.69 20.18 -1.69
C PHE A 468 20.03 18.84 -1.96
N THR A 469 20.82 17.82 -2.28
CA THR A 469 20.32 16.49 -2.62
C THR A 469 20.22 15.60 -1.36
N PRO A 470 19.02 15.29 -0.86
CA PRO A 470 18.82 14.23 0.12
C PRO A 470 19.26 12.89 -0.47
N THR A 471 20.12 12.17 0.22
CA THR A 471 20.64 10.89 -0.26
C THR A 471 20.23 9.76 0.68
N ARG A 472 19.93 8.59 0.14
CA ARG A 472 19.85 7.37 0.94
C ARG A 472 21.26 6.89 1.27
N LYS A 473 21.43 6.36 2.47
CA LYS A 473 22.71 5.72 2.87
C LYS A 473 22.75 4.24 2.47
N MET A 474 21.58 3.59 2.38
CA MET A 474 21.48 2.31 1.68
C MET A 474 21.77 2.54 0.20
N THR A 475 22.68 1.76 -0.34
CA THR A 475 22.97 1.76 -1.78
C THR A 475 21.83 1.15 -2.58
N GLU A 476 21.78 1.42 -3.87
CA GLU A 476 20.82 0.81 -4.79
C GLU A 476 20.86 -0.73 -4.72
N ALA A 477 22.06 -1.31 -4.62
CA ALA A 477 22.25 -2.76 -4.48
C ALA A 477 21.70 -3.31 -3.16
N GLU A 478 21.89 -2.60 -2.05
CA GLU A 478 21.34 -2.98 -0.74
C GLU A 478 19.82 -2.86 -0.71
N CYS A 479 19.27 -1.80 -1.30
CA CYS A 479 17.81 -1.67 -1.48
C CYS A 479 17.25 -2.84 -2.31
N ALA A 480 17.86 -3.15 -3.44
CA ALA A 480 17.43 -4.26 -4.30
C ALA A 480 17.53 -5.61 -3.59
N ALA A 481 18.60 -5.86 -2.82
CA ALA A 481 18.76 -7.07 -2.01
C ALA A 481 17.69 -7.19 -0.92
N ALA A 482 17.18 -6.05 -0.45
CA ALA A 482 16.08 -5.96 0.51
C ALA A 482 14.70 -5.99 -0.13
N GLY A 483 14.60 -6.07 -1.46
CA GLY A 483 13.33 -5.97 -2.18
C GLY A 483 12.71 -4.57 -2.15
N LEU A 484 13.52 -3.54 -1.89
CA LEU A 484 13.10 -2.14 -1.88
C LEU A 484 13.48 -1.44 -3.18
N GLU A 485 12.64 -0.53 -3.61
CA GLU A 485 12.97 0.42 -4.68
C GLU A 485 13.91 1.51 -4.13
N TYR A 486 14.99 1.84 -4.86
CA TYR A 486 15.87 2.92 -4.48
C TYR A 486 15.24 4.26 -4.83
N ILE A 487 14.68 4.92 -3.83
CA ILE A 487 14.02 6.22 -3.99
C ILE A 487 14.62 7.20 -2.99
N THR A 488 14.94 8.40 -3.47
CA THR A 488 15.34 9.56 -2.66
C THR A 488 14.25 10.61 -2.68
N ALA A 489 14.23 11.49 -1.69
CA ALA A 489 13.46 12.71 -1.79
C ALA A 489 14.05 13.63 -2.88
N ASP A 490 13.23 14.55 -3.35
CA ASP A 490 13.66 15.58 -4.31
C ASP A 490 14.74 16.48 -3.74
N ASP A 491 15.48 17.16 -4.63
CA ASP A 491 16.41 18.21 -4.21
C ASP A 491 15.66 19.33 -3.51
N LEU A 492 16.25 19.80 -2.43
CA LEU A 492 15.70 20.88 -1.63
C LEU A 492 16.14 22.24 -2.17
N TYR A 493 15.17 23.10 -2.34
CA TYR A 493 15.31 24.50 -2.70
C TYR A 493 14.47 25.30 -1.71
N ILE A 494 15.09 25.72 -0.60
CA ILE A 494 14.38 26.48 0.45
C ILE A 494 14.59 27.96 0.21
N PRO A 495 13.53 28.73 -0.10
CA PRO A 495 13.62 30.18 -0.29
C PRO A 495 14.11 30.86 0.98
N TYR A 496 14.89 31.91 0.83
CA TYR A 496 15.35 32.76 1.89
C TYR A 496 15.51 34.21 1.45
N ASN A 497 15.65 35.12 2.40
CA ASN A 497 15.78 36.55 2.14
C ASN A 497 17.17 37.04 2.55
N ASP A 498 17.53 38.22 2.08
CA ASP A 498 18.76 38.97 2.45
C ASP A 498 20.07 38.20 2.23
N ALA A 499 20.99 38.20 3.21
CA ALA A 499 22.35 37.69 3.04
C ALA A 499 22.47 36.17 3.21
N ALA A 500 21.69 35.59 4.09
CA ALA A 500 21.62 34.16 4.40
C ALA A 500 20.29 33.81 5.04
N PRO A 501 19.87 32.54 5.06
CA PRO A 501 18.67 32.12 5.78
C PRO A 501 18.75 32.43 7.26
N GLU A 502 17.60 32.63 7.90
CA GLU A 502 17.48 32.63 9.34
C GLU A 502 17.63 31.20 9.90
N PHE A 503 17.91 31.12 11.21
CA PHE A 503 17.62 29.89 11.94
C PHE A 503 16.12 29.82 12.21
N GLY A 504 15.56 28.59 12.17
CA GLY A 504 14.19 28.31 12.53
C GLY A 504 13.22 28.17 11.35
N ALA A 505 11.95 28.03 11.67
CA ALA A 505 10.91 27.65 10.70
C ALA A 505 10.39 28.81 9.84
N PHE A 506 10.80 30.03 10.10
CA PHE A 506 10.28 31.22 9.40
C PHE A 506 11.40 32.20 9.06
N GLU A 507 11.38 32.65 7.83
CA GLU A 507 12.20 33.77 7.34
C GLU A 507 11.62 35.12 7.83
N LEU A 508 12.52 36.08 8.03
CA LEU A 508 12.16 37.48 8.22
C LEU A 508 11.81 38.11 6.88
N ASP A 509 10.99 39.17 6.93
CA ASP A 509 10.75 39.99 5.76
C ASP A 509 12.06 40.65 5.30
N GLY A 510 12.36 40.51 4.04
CA GLY A 510 13.60 40.98 3.43
C GLY A 510 13.54 40.97 1.91
N VAL A 511 14.71 41.01 1.28
CA VAL A 511 14.81 40.93 -0.18
C VAL A 511 14.99 39.47 -0.57
N PRO A 512 14.02 38.85 -1.27
CA PRO A 512 14.13 37.47 -1.70
C PRO A 512 15.39 37.24 -2.52
N VAL A 513 16.06 36.14 -2.26
CA VAL A 513 17.20 35.72 -3.06
C VAL A 513 16.71 34.91 -4.24
N ASP A 514 17.02 35.41 -5.44
CA ASP A 514 16.66 34.70 -6.67
C ASP A 514 17.59 33.53 -6.92
N PHE A 515 16.99 32.34 -7.14
CA PHE A 515 17.67 31.17 -7.66
C PHE A 515 16.75 30.40 -8.60
N THR A 516 17.33 29.72 -9.55
CA THR A 516 16.57 28.91 -10.50
C THR A 516 16.31 27.54 -9.89
N ILE A 517 15.05 27.18 -9.73
CA ILE A 517 14.66 25.80 -9.41
C ILE A 517 14.59 25.05 -10.76
N PRO A 518 15.40 24.00 -10.96
CA PRO A 518 15.33 23.21 -12.18
C PRO A 518 13.92 22.66 -12.39
N GLU A 519 13.45 22.72 -13.61
CA GLU A 519 12.17 22.14 -13.97
C GLU A 519 12.23 20.60 -13.79
N LYS A 520 11.21 20.03 -13.16
CA LYS A 520 11.12 18.58 -12.97
C LYS A 520 10.52 17.92 -14.19
N ILE A 521 11.10 16.79 -14.59
CA ILE A 521 10.51 15.93 -15.61
C ILE A 521 9.26 15.27 -15.00
N SER A 522 8.11 15.48 -15.65
CA SER A 522 6.89 14.71 -15.38
C SER A 522 6.84 13.58 -16.39
N LEU A 523 6.93 12.33 -15.94
CA LEU A 523 6.84 11.11 -16.77
C LEU A 523 5.60 10.32 -16.39
N VAL A 524 4.67 10.15 -17.31
CA VAL A 524 3.39 9.47 -17.07
C VAL A 524 3.18 8.36 -18.10
N CYS A 525 2.76 7.18 -17.64
CA CYS A 525 2.24 6.12 -18.52
C CYS A 525 0.77 6.40 -18.82
N THR A 526 0.47 6.97 -20.00
CA THR A 526 -0.88 7.43 -20.33
C THR A 526 -1.87 6.30 -20.64
N THR A 527 -1.37 5.13 -21.03
CA THR A 527 -2.19 3.94 -21.25
C THR A 527 -2.49 3.16 -19.97
N ALA A 528 -1.86 3.49 -18.84
CA ALA A 528 -2.00 2.84 -17.53
C ALA A 528 -1.81 1.30 -17.56
N ASN A 529 -1.13 0.77 -18.58
CA ASN A 529 -0.97 -0.66 -18.85
C ASN A 529 0.51 -1.10 -18.88
N SER A 530 1.39 -0.43 -18.13
CA SER A 530 2.81 -0.77 -18.04
C SER A 530 3.08 -2.19 -17.47
N MET A 531 2.07 -2.83 -16.91
CA MET A 531 2.10 -4.22 -16.49
C MET A 531 1.07 -5.03 -17.28
N GLN A 532 1.54 -5.95 -18.12
CA GLN A 532 0.68 -6.78 -18.96
C GLN A 532 0.99 -8.27 -18.78
N GLU A 533 -0.07 -9.08 -18.77
CA GLU A 533 0.00 -10.53 -18.89
C GLU A 533 -0.48 -10.92 -20.30
N ILE A 534 0.43 -11.44 -21.14
CA ILE A 534 0.21 -11.68 -22.55
C ILE A 534 0.36 -13.16 -22.85
N THR A 535 -0.52 -13.72 -23.68
CA THR A 535 -0.37 -15.09 -24.18
C THR A 535 0.83 -15.16 -25.13
N GLU A 536 1.70 -16.16 -24.97
CA GLU A 536 2.86 -16.38 -25.85
C GLU A 536 2.46 -16.32 -27.33
N GLY A 537 3.18 -15.53 -28.11
CA GLY A 537 2.92 -15.31 -29.53
C GLY A 537 1.89 -14.20 -29.84
N GLN A 538 1.32 -13.56 -28.84
CA GLN A 538 0.44 -12.40 -29.05
C GLN A 538 1.20 -11.08 -28.82
N PRO A 539 0.83 -10.01 -29.55
CA PRO A 539 1.40 -8.69 -29.31
C PRO A 539 0.92 -8.12 -27.98
N ILE A 540 1.72 -7.25 -27.38
CA ILE A 540 1.29 -6.42 -26.26
C ILE A 540 0.30 -5.34 -26.75
N GLU A 541 -0.51 -4.81 -25.87
CA GLU A 541 -1.14 -3.52 -26.08
C GLU A 541 -0.06 -2.44 -26.00
N ASP A 542 -0.11 -1.46 -26.90
CA ASP A 542 0.88 -0.38 -26.90
C ASP A 542 0.95 0.31 -25.54
N ILE A 543 2.17 0.45 -25.00
CA ILE A 543 2.43 1.15 -23.74
C ILE A 543 2.97 2.53 -24.11
N ILE A 544 2.23 3.57 -23.75
CA ILE A 544 2.57 4.95 -24.10
C ILE A 544 2.96 5.72 -22.86
N TYR A 545 4.14 6.34 -22.92
CA TYR A 545 4.64 7.29 -21.94
C TYR A 545 4.70 8.68 -22.54
N GLU A 546 4.32 9.67 -21.75
CA GLU A 546 4.43 11.08 -22.10
C GLU A 546 5.21 11.83 -21.01
N TRP A 547 5.92 12.89 -21.40
CA TRP A 547 6.65 13.75 -20.49
C TRP A 547 6.58 15.22 -20.93
N ASN A 548 6.86 16.13 -19.98
CA ASN A 548 6.88 17.57 -20.21
C ASN A 548 8.18 18.06 -20.93
N GLU A 549 8.23 19.35 -21.25
CA GLU A 549 9.36 19.98 -21.96
C GLU A 549 10.70 19.88 -21.21
N ALA A 550 10.71 19.67 -19.89
CA ALA A 550 11.94 19.46 -19.12
C ALA A 550 12.70 18.20 -19.54
N GLY A 551 12.02 17.19 -20.08
CA GLY A 551 12.64 15.99 -20.62
C GLY A 551 13.00 16.13 -22.10
N THR A 552 14.26 15.89 -22.46
CA THR A 552 14.77 16.04 -23.84
C THR A 552 15.02 14.72 -24.56
N THR A 553 15.27 13.65 -23.81
CA THR A 553 15.58 12.33 -24.35
C THR A 553 14.92 11.22 -23.52
N ALA A 554 14.49 10.16 -24.22
CA ALA A 554 13.94 8.98 -23.55
C ALA A 554 14.60 7.70 -24.07
N ILE A 555 14.91 6.78 -23.17
CA ILE A 555 15.47 5.46 -23.49
C ILE A 555 14.71 4.38 -22.73
N VAL A 556 14.66 3.17 -23.33
CA VAL A 556 14.12 1.99 -22.64
C VAL A 556 15.20 0.92 -22.54
N LYS A 557 15.33 0.33 -21.36
CA LYS A 557 16.22 -0.80 -21.10
C LYS A 557 15.40 -2.02 -20.64
N GLY A 558 15.89 -3.21 -20.90
CA GLY A 558 15.30 -4.45 -20.39
C GLY A 558 14.15 -5.01 -21.22
N LEU A 559 13.86 -4.49 -22.43
CA LEU A 559 12.86 -5.07 -23.31
C LEU A 559 13.27 -6.48 -23.78
N ALA A 560 12.31 -7.40 -23.79
CA ALA A 560 12.49 -8.71 -24.38
C ALA A 560 12.63 -8.63 -25.91
N GLU A 561 13.26 -9.65 -26.50
CA GLU A 561 13.28 -9.82 -27.96
C GLU A 561 11.84 -9.85 -28.52
N GLY A 562 11.63 -9.18 -29.64
CA GLY A 562 10.29 -8.99 -30.25
C GLY A 562 9.55 -7.75 -29.79
N LEU A 563 10.04 -7.06 -28.74
CA LEU A 563 9.56 -5.73 -28.36
C LEU A 563 10.49 -4.65 -28.90
N SER A 564 9.92 -3.51 -29.23
CA SER A 564 10.66 -2.31 -29.65
C SER A 564 9.98 -1.06 -29.07
N TYR A 565 10.69 0.04 -29.08
CA TYR A 565 10.11 1.36 -28.75
C TYR A 565 10.45 2.40 -29.80
N SER A 566 9.61 3.40 -29.87
CA SER A 566 9.82 4.59 -30.70
C SER A 566 9.47 5.83 -29.91
N THR A 567 10.09 6.96 -30.27
CA THR A 567 9.82 8.27 -29.67
C THR A 567 9.34 9.25 -30.73
N ASN A 568 8.38 10.09 -30.38
CA ASN A 568 7.88 11.16 -31.20
C ASN A 568 7.57 12.39 -30.33
N GLY A 569 8.41 13.43 -30.43
CA GLY A 569 8.35 14.54 -29.48
C GLY A 569 8.53 14.08 -28.05
N HIS A 570 7.61 14.39 -27.19
CA HIS A 570 7.58 14.02 -25.77
C HIS A 570 6.75 12.76 -25.49
N THR A 571 6.61 11.90 -26.49
CA THR A 571 5.88 10.62 -26.37
C THR A 571 6.79 9.46 -26.73
N LEU A 572 6.73 8.38 -25.93
CA LEU A 572 7.41 7.11 -26.18
C LEU A 572 6.36 6.00 -26.23
N THR A 573 6.42 5.18 -27.27
CA THR A 573 5.54 4.02 -27.44
C THR A 573 6.36 2.73 -27.44
N ILE A 574 6.01 1.77 -26.60
CA ILE A 574 6.54 0.39 -26.59
C ILE A 574 5.49 -0.51 -27.23
N SER A 575 5.91 -1.32 -28.20
CA SER A 575 5.00 -2.22 -28.92
C SER A 575 5.76 -3.48 -29.39
N GLY A 576 5.01 -4.49 -29.87
CA GLY A 576 5.57 -5.70 -30.47
C GLY A 576 5.02 -6.99 -29.85
N THR A 577 5.65 -8.12 -30.23
CA THR A 577 5.28 -9.45 -29.75
C THR A 577 6.50 -10.05 -29.02
N PRO A 578 6.48 -10.10 -27.69
CA PRO A 578 7.62 -10.56 -26.90
C PRO A 578 7.83 -12.08 -27.04
N THR A 579 9.09 -12.51 -27.08
CA THR A 579 9.47 -13.94 -27.04
C THR A 579 9.71 -14.48 -25.64
N SER A 580 9.82 -13.59 -24.65
CA SER A 580 9.97 -13.92 -23.22
C SER A 580 9.36 -12.84 -22.35
N GLY A 581 9.03 -13.16 -21.10
CA GLY A 581 8.67 -12.15 -20.10
C GLY A 581 9.86 -11.24 -19.82
N CYS A 582 9.59 -9.98 -19.51
CA CYS A 582 10.64 -9.01 -19.15
C CYS A 582 10.14 -7.97 -18.16
N MET A 583 11.09 -7.39 -17.45
CA MET A 583 10.92 -6.13 -16.74
C MET A 583 11.73 -5.08 -17.50
N PHE A 584 11.13 -3.95 -17.80
CA PHE A 584 11.77 -2.86 -18.52
C PHE A 584 11.72 -1.56 -17.72
N THR A 585 12.66 -0.67 -18.02
CA THR A 585 12.74 0.66 -17.43
C THR A 585 12.79 1.72 -18.52
N VAL A 586 11.85 2.65 -18.45
CA VAL A 586 11.88 3.89 -19.26
C VAL A 586 12.60 4.95 -18.45
N THR A 587 13.60 5.58 -19.05
CA THR A 587 14.33 6.70 -18.45
C THR A 587 14.18 7.93 -19.36
N VAL A 588 13.69 9.02 -18.82
CA VAL A 588 13.65 10.33 -19.49
C VAL A 588 14.68 11.22 -18.82
N SER A 589 15.55 11.83 -19.62
CA SER A 589 16.60 12.74 -19.17
C SER A 589 16.39 14.14 -19.77
N GLY A 590 16.67 15.16 -18.99
CA GLY A 590 16.66 16.56 -19.40
C GLY A 590 18.05 17.15 -19.50
N ASN A 591 18.14 18.49 -19.46
CA ASN A 591 19.41 19.20 -19.47
C ASN A 591 20.08 19.13 -18.09
N THR A 592 21.11 18.29 -17.98
CA THR A 592 21.85 18.11 -16.72
C THR A 592 22.69 19.33 -16.34
N GLU A 593 23.06 20.20 -17.30
CA GLU A 593 23.77 21.46 -17.02
C GLU A 593 22.85 22.46 -16.32
N GLU A 594 21.54 22.36 -16.53
CA GLU A 594 20.50 23.12 -15.84
C GLU A 594 20.00 22.44 -14.58
N GLY A 595 20.62 21.32 -14.17
CA GLY A 595 20.24 20.59 -12.96
C GLY A 595 19.00 19.69 -13.10
N VAL A 596 18.47 19.49 -14.33
CA VAL A 596 17.30 18.64 -14.57
C VAL A 596 17.68 17.17 -14.38
N LYS A 597 17.08 16.53 -13.38
CA LYS A 597 17.36 15.12 -13.05
C LYS A 597 16.57 14.16 -13.93
N PRO A 598 17.17 13.02 -14.34
CA PRO A 598 16.45 11.97 -15.02
C PRO A 598 15.33 11.38 -14.14
N VAL A 599 14.22 11.01 -14.77
CA VAL A 599 13.12 10.29 -14.12
C VAL A 599 12.95 8.93 -14.78
N THR A 600 12.64 7.91 -13.98
CA THR A 600 12.44 6.54 -14.45
C THR A 600 11.06 6.02 -14.14
N SER A 601 10.55 5.14 -15.01
CA SER A 601 9.35 4.35 -14.77
C SER A 601 9.61 2.90 -15.19
N THR A 602 9.14 1.95 -14.40
CA THR A 602 9.30 0.51 -14.67
C THR A 602 7.99 -0.11 -15.11
N GLY A 603 8.09 -1.12 -15.97
CA GLY A 603 6.97 -1.93 -16.38
C GLY A 603 7.35 -3.41 -16.48
N THR A 604 6.34 -4.28 -16.53
CA THR A 604 6.55 -5.74 -16.57
C THR A 604 5.64 -6.38 -17.62
N ILE A 605 6.23 -7.21 -18.46
CA ILE A 605 5.49 -8.07 -19.37
C ILE A 605 5.67 -9.51 -18.90
N THR A 606 4.57 -10.17 -18.58
CA THR A 606 4.55 -11.59 -18.20
C THR A 606 3.96 -12.40 -19.34
N LEU A 607 4.69 -13.40 -19.82
CA LEU A 607 4.15 -14.33 -20.81
C LEU A 607 3.46 -15.51 -20.14
N VAL A 608 2.23 -15.76 -20.54
CA VAL A 608 1.49 -16.97 -20.19
C VAL A 608 1.41 -17.89 -21.42
N LYS A 609 1.70 -19.14 -21.21
CA LYS A 609 1.59 -20.11 -22.31
C LYS A 609 0.13 -20.36 -22.65
N PRO A 610 -0.20 -20.51 -23.96
CA PRO A 610 -1.53 -20.98 -24.35
C PRO A 610 -1.83 -22.30 -23.67
N PHE A 611 -3.04 -22.45 -23.17
CA PHE A 611 -3.47 -23.67 -22.51
C PHE A 611 -4.80 -24.17 -23.07
N ARG A 612 -5.03 -25.45 -22.98
CA ARG A 612 -6.34 -26.09 -23.13
C ARG A 612 -6.71 -26.83 -21.86
N VAL A 613 -7.99 -26.99 -21.62
CA VAL A 613 -8.49 -27.77 -20.49
C VAL A 613 -8.67 -29.21 -20.95
N LEU A 614 -7.85 -30.12 -20.40
CA LEU A 614 -7.86 -31.55 -20.78
C LEU A 614 -9.23 -32.20 -20.52
N THR A 615 -9.91 -31.72 -19.50
CA THR A 615 -11.23 -32.16 -19.08
C THR A 615 -12.38 -31.49 -19.85
N GLY A 616 -12.09 -30.51 -20.74
CA GLY A 616 -13.07 -29.69 -21.44
C GLY A 616 -13.57 -28.54 -20.59
N ASP A 617 -13.92 -28.78 -19.35
CA ASP A 617 -14.25 -27.91 -18.24
C ASP A 617 -14.05 -28.74 -16.97
N TRP A 618 -14.70 -28.41 -15.86
CA TRP A 618 -14.79 -29.32 -14.73
C TRP A 618 -15.43 -30.64 -15.17
N TYR A 619 -14.69 -31.74 -15.02
CA TYR A 619 -15.22 -33.05 -15.29
C TYR A 619 -15.91 -33.62 -14.04
N HIS A 620 -17.13 -33.99 -14.18
CA HIS A 620 -17.95 -34.62 -13.15
C HIS A 620 -18.01 -36.12 -13.38
N PHE A 621 -17.69 -36.94 -12.40
CA PHE A 621 -17.63 -38.39 -12.54
C PHE A 621 -19.04 -39.02 -12.52
N GLN A 622 -19.90 -38.56 -13.43
CA GLN A 622 -21.28 -39.05 -13.60
C GLN A 622 -21.38 -40.31 -14.49
N ASP A 623 -20.32 -40.62 -15.21
CA ASP A 623 -20.23 -41.74 -16.14
C ASP A 623 -19.29 -42.85 -15.65
N THR A 624 -19.37 -44.00 -16.23
CA THR A 624 -18.41 -45.09 -16.04
C THR A 624 -17.08 -44.76 -16.68
N GLN A 625 -16.01 -45.46 -16.28
CA GLN A 625 -14.66 -45.28 -16.86
C GLN A 625 -14.66 -45.38 -18.39
N ASP A 626 -15.57 -46.15 -19.00
CA ASP A 626 -15.60 -46.33 -20.44
C ASP A 626 -16.14 -45.12 -21.21
N ASN A 627 -16.89 -44.25 -20.51
CA ASN A 627 -17.53 -43.07 -21.09
C ASN A 627 -16.80 -41.75 -20.76
N LEU A 628 -15.59 -41.85 -20.25
CA LEU A 628 -14.77 -40.64 -20.00
C LEU A 628 -14.47 -39.93 -21.36
N PRO A 629 -14.33 -38.58 -21.37
CA PRO A 629 -13.83 -37.85 -22.54
C PRO A 629 -12.52 -38.45 -23.04
N ALA A 630 -12.34 -38.54 -24.36
CA ALA A 630 -11.22 -39.26 -24.97
C ALA A 630 -9.86 -38.86 -24.42
N ASP A 631 -9.60 -37.57 -24.28
CA ASP A 631 -8.34 -37.04 -23.77
C ASP A 631 -8.13 -37.40 -22.31
N LEU A 632 -9.18 -37.32 -21.50
CA LEU A 632 -9.11 -37.70 -20.08
C LEU A 632 -8.96 -39.22 -19.93
N LYS A 633 -9.68 -40.01 -20.74
CA LYS A 633 -9.57 -41.46 -20.75
C LYS A 633 -8.17 -41.92 -21.13
N ALA A 634 -7.51 -41.25 -22.07
CA ALA A 634 -6.14 -41.56 -22.47
C ALA A 634 -5.11 -41.21 -21.41
N SER A 635 -5.42 -40.21 -20.55
CA SER A 635 -4.47 -39.69 -19.56
C SER A 635 -4.68 -40.26 -18.16
N LEU A 636 -5.91 -40.63 -17.78
CA LEU A 636 -6.29 -41.04 -16.43
C LEU A 636 -6.21 -42.56 -16.24
N GLN A 637 -5.46 -42.97 -15.23
CA GLN A 637 -5.39 -44.35 -14.75
C GLN A 637 -5.87 -44.46 -13.30
N LEU A 638 -6.76 -45.39 -13.00
CA LEU A 638 -7.13 -45.74 -11.64
C LEU A 638 -6.11 -46.72 -11.06
N ILE A 639 -5.66 -46.46 -9.82
CA ILE A 639 -4.65 -47.23 -9.11
C ILE A 639 -5.32 -47.98 -7.92
N ASN A 640 -5.27 -49.29 -7.92
CA ASN A 640 -5.88 -50.13 -6.90
C ASN A 640 -5.07 -50.26 -5.60
N GLY A 641 -3.86 -49.69 -5.58
CA GLY A 641 -2.93 -49.81 -4.46
C GLY A 641 -2.27 -51.19 -4.33
N ASP A 642 -1.58 -51.43 -3.21
CA ASP A 642 -0.81 -52.68 -2.94
C ASP A 642 -1.69 -53.86 -2.49
N ASN A 643 -2.91 -53.88 -2.88
CA ASN A 643 -3.87 -54.81 -2.34
C ASN A 643 -3.83 -56.18 -3.12
N THR A 644 -3.31 -57.19 -2.46
CA THR A 644 -3.31 -58.59 -2.93
C THR A 644 -4.61 -59.32 -2.58
N ASP A 645 -5.47 -58.70 -1.76
CA ASP A 645 -6.72 -59.31 -1.26
C ASP A 645 -7.91 -58.92 -2.21
N ALA A 646 -8.34 -59.89 -3.00
CA ALA A 646 -9.44 -59.68 -3.96
C ALA A 646 -10.82 -59.35 -3.30
N THR A 647 -10.92 -59.48 -1.96
CA THR A 647 -12.16 -59.14 -1.25
C THR A 647 -12.25 -57.68 -0.85
N LYS A 648 -11.22 -56.89 -1.06
CA LYS A 648 -11.16 -55.49 -0.70
C LYS A 648 -11.46 -54.55 -1.89
N ALA A 649 -12.07 -53.45 -1.55
CA ALA A 649 -12.56 -52.49 -2.57
C ALA A 649 -11.43 -51.96 -3.50
N ALA A 650 -11.59 -52.14 -4.76
CA ALA A 650 -10.75 -51.51 -5.82
C ALA A 650 -11.03 -50.01 -5.93
N THR A 651 -10.10 -49.25 -6.53
CA THR A 651 -10.38 -47.88 -6.95
C THR A 651 -11.34 -47.92 -8.14
N THR A 652 -12.54 -47.37 -8.01
CA THR A 652 -13.61 -47.43 -9.02
C THR A 652 -14.32 -46.09 -9.16
N ILE A 653 -14.90 -45.85 -10.34
CA ILE A 653 -15.86 -44.79 -10.55
C ILE A 653 -17.25 -45.28 -10.17
N ASP A 654 -17.92 -44.57 -9.29
CA ASP A 654 -19.31 -44.79 -8.91
C ASP A 654 -20.14 -43.57 -9.34
N PRO A 655 -20.87 -43.64 -10.46
CA PRO A 655 -21.59 -42.50 -11.04
C PRO A 655 -22.81 -42.08 -10.18
N THR A 656 -23.20 -42.89 -9.21
CA THR A 656 -24.35 -42.59 -8.31
C THR A 656 -23.90 -42.08 -6.95
N LYS A 657 -22.62 -41.98 -6.70
CA LYS A 657 -22.11 -41.61 -5.39
C LYS A 657 -22.48 -40.18 -5.03
N ALA A 658 -23.15 -40.03 -3.90
CA ALA A 658 -23.53 -38.74 -3.33
C ALA A 658 -23.40 -38.81 -1.80
N GLU A 659 -22.50 -38.02 -1.24
CA GLU A 659 -22.37 -37.81 0.22
C GLU A 659 -23.04 -36.49 0.57
N ALA A 660 -23.92 -36.46 1.56
CA ALA A 660 -24.69 -35.27 1.90
C ALA A 660 -23.81 -34.02 2.15
N ASP A 661 -22.69 -34.21 2.86
CA ASP A 661 -21.74 -33.10 3.13
C ASP A 661 -21.02 -32.62 1.85
N ALA A 662 -20.78 -33.51 0.88
CA ALA A 662 -20.20 -33.13 -0.40
C ALA A 662 -21.21 -32.39 -1.29
N GLN A 663 -22.47 -32.84 -1.28
CA GLN A 663 -23.55 -32.15 -2.00
C GLN A 663 -23.84 -30.78 -1.38
N ALA A 664 -23.80 -30.65 -0.07
CA ALA A 664 -23.90 -29.37 0.63
C ALA A 664 -22.73 -28.40 0.29
N ALA A 665 -21.55 -28.94 -0.07
CA ALA A 665 -20.43 -28.19 -0.59
C ALA A 665 -20.51 -27.87 -2.09
N GLY A 666 -21.60 -28.27 -2.77
CA GLY A 666 -21.83 -28.01 -4.17
C GLY A 666 -21.12 -28.96 -5.14
N TYR A 667 -20.65 -30.14 -4.67
CA TYR A 667 -20.04 -31.14 -5.52
C TYR A 667 -21.08 -31.92 -6.34
N SER A 668 -20.68 -32.39 -7.51
CA SER A 668 -21.54 -33.16 -8.40
C SER A 668 -21.91 -34.54 -7.83
N ILE A 669 -22.90 -35.21 -8.43
CA ILE A 669 -23.17 -36.61 -8.17
C ILE A 669 -22.22 -37.46 -9.02
N GLY A 670 -21.72 -38.55 -8.46
CA GLY A 670 -20.72 -39.40 -9.03
C GLY A 670 -19.31 -39.10 -8.53
N ALA A 671 -18.53 -40.11 -8.22
CA ALA A 671 -17.18 -39.99 -7.68
C ALA A 671 -16.25 -41.14 -8.03
N VAL A 672 -14.95 -40.85 -8.13
CA VAL A 672 -13.92 -41.89 -7.97
C VAL A 672 -13.80 -42.24 -6.51
N ASN A 673 -14.16 -43.47 -6.17
CA ASN A 673 -13.91 -44.04 -4.87
C ASN A 673 -12.49 -44.59 -4.84
N LEU A 674 -11.57 -43.99 -4.07
CA LEU A 674 -10.23 -44.55 -3.91
C LEU A 674 -10.34 -45.83 -3.09
N GLY A 675 -9.76 -46.91 -3.62
CA GLY A 675 -9.64 -48.18 -2.95
C GLY A 675 -8.83 -48.08 -1.67
N GLN A 676 -8.34 -49.21 -1.15
CA GLN A 676 -7.61 -49.25 0.10
C GLN A 676 -6.25 -48.54 0.06
N SER A 677 -5.38 -48.80 1.03
CA SER A 677 -4.02 -48.26 1.12
C SER A 677 -3.36 -48.12 -0.23
N ASN A 678 -2.85 -46.93 -0.52
CA ASN A 678 -2.22 -46.56 -1.82
C ASN A 678 -3.14 -46.57 -3.03
N GLY A 679 -4.45 -46.72 -2.87
CA GLY A 679 -5.43 -46.48 -3.92
C GLY A 679 -5.44 -45.01 -4.34
N GLY A 680 -5.52 -44.76 -5.65
CA GLY A 680 -5.38 -43.40 -6.18
C GLY A 680 -5.72 -43.27 -7.66
N ILE A 681 -5.39 -42.08 -8.16
CA ILE A 681 -5.43 -41.78 -9.60
C ILE A 681 -4.03 -41.38 -10.07
N LYS A 682 -3.71 -41.75 -11.33
CA LYS A 682 -2.52 -41.28 -12.03
C LYS A 682 -2.92 -40.58 -13.29
N LEU A 683 -2.35 -39.42 -13.54
CA LEU A 683 -2.44 -38.71 -14.80
C LEU A 683 -1.11 -38.79 -15.54
N THR A 684 -1.15 -39.14 -16.84
CA THR A 684 -0.03 -39.09 -17.77
C THR A 684 -0.18 -37.85 -18.63
N LEU A 685 0.81 -36.97 -18.64
CA LEU A 685 0.74 -35.61 -19.18
C LEU A 685 1.93 -35.39 -20.12
N ASN A 686 1.86 -35.91 -21.33
CA ASN A 686 2.99 -35.91 -22.30
C ASN A 686 3.49 -34.48 -22.61
N GLU A 687 2.62 -33.49 -22.55
CA GLU A 687 2.89 -32.08 -22.86
C GLU A 687 3.26 -31.26 -21.60
N GLY A 688 3.27 -31.86 -20.43
CA GLY A 688 3.34 -31.19 -19.14
C GLY A 688 1.96 -30.80 -18.65
N THR A 689 1.92 -30.04 -17.55
CA THR A 689 0.65 -29.55 -16.99
C THR A 689 0.84 -28.15 -16.42
N LEU A 690 -0.25 -27.41 -16.30
CA LEU A 690 -0.27 -26.08 -15.70
C LEU A 690 -1.09 -26.04 -14.41
N GLN A 691 -2.09 -26.94 -14.29
CA GLN A 691 -2.92 -27.01 -13.09
C GLN A 691 -3.66 -28.36 -13.02
N ILE A 692 -3.79 -28.90 -11.81
CA ILE A 692 -4.64 -30.07 -11.51
C ILE A 692 -5.40 -29.76 -10.23
N VAL A 693 -6.73 -29.66 -10.32
CA VAL A 693 -7.58 -29.41 -9.17
C VAL A 693 -8.59 -30.54 -9.00
N LEU A 694 -8.72 -31.05 -7.77
CA LEU A 694 -9.64 -32.13 -7.42
C LEU A 694 -10.62 -31.65 -6.34
N ASN A 695 -11.93 -31.84 -6.57
CA ASN A 695 -12.94 -31.75 -5.53
C ASN A 695 -13.02 -33.08 -4.80
N THR A 696 -12.63 -33.12 -3.55
CA THR A 696 -12.50 -34.37 -2.78
C THR A 696 -13.38 -34.34 -1.51
N PHE A 697 -13.87 -35.51 -1.11
CA PHE A 697 -14.53 -35.71 0.17
C PHE A 697 -13.88 -36.84 0.98
N PHE A 698 -13.63 -36.62 2.25
CA PHE A 698 -13.06 -37.58 3.16
C PHE A 698 -14.05 -38.00 4.22
N THR A 699 -14.24 -39.31 4.38
CA THR A 699 -15.13 -39.85 5.42
C THR A 699 -14.44 -39.92 6.77
N GLY A 700 -13.14 -39.63 6.86
CA GLY A 700 -12.33 -39.64 8.09
C GLY A 700 -10.95 -39.07 7.85
N GLY A 701 -10.09 -39.03 8.86
CA GLY A 701 -8.75 -38.45 8.72
C GLY A 701 -7.89 -39.14 7.67
N ARG A 702 -7.30 -38.37 6.74
CA ARG A 702 -6.49 -38.87 5.61
C ARG A 702 -5.23 -38.05 5.40
N THR A 703 -4.18 -38.76 4.95
CA THR A 703 -2.99 -38.19 4.33
C THR A 703 -2.88 -38.72 2.91
N PHE A 704 -2.24 -37.95 2.03
CA PHE A 704 -2.03 -38.30 0.65
C PHE A 704 -0.56 -38.32 0.32
N GLN A 705 -0.19 -39.21 -0.59
CA GLN A 705 1.09 -39.19 -1.25
C GLN A 705 0.88 -38.71 -2.67
N ILE A 706 1.61 -37.65 -3.04
CA ILE A 706 1.66 -37.12 -4.39
C ILE A 706 3.02 -37.49 -4.95
N THR A 707 3.02 -38.33 -5.99
CA THR A 707 4.25 -38.77 -6.65
C THR A 707 4.23 -38.26 -8.08
N TYR A 708 5.24 -37.49 -8.49
CA TYR A 708 5.32 -36.98 -9.85
C TYR A 708 6.67 -37.33 -10.50
N THR A 709 6.65 -37.48 -11.83
CA THR A 709 7.83 -37.73 -12.66
C THR A 709 8.02 -36.57 -13.63
N LEU A 710 9.21 -36.01 -13.66
CA LEU A 710 9.60 -34.92 -14.54
C LEU A 710 10.04 -35.42 -15.93
N ALA A 711 10.20 -34.49 -16.86
CA ALA A 711 10.64 -34.77 -18.22
C ALA A 711 12.02 -35.42 -18.34
N ASP A 712 12.88 -35.22 -17.37
CA ASP A 712 14.22 -35.84 -17.26
C ASP A 712 14.19 -37.25 -16.63
N GLY A 713 13.00 -37.74 -16.26
CA GLY A 713 12.81 -39.02 -15.59
C GLY A 713 12.92 -38.99 -14.05
N THR A 714 13.25 -37.84 -13.47
CA THR A 714 13.31 -37.68 -12.02
C THR A 714 11.94 -37.87 -11.40
N THR A 715 11.85 -38.70 -10.38
CA THR A 715 10.59 -38.95 -9.64
C THR A 715 10.72 -38.49 -8.20
N THR A 716 9.71 -37.69 -7.76
CA THR A 716 9.63 -37.15 -6.41
C THR A 716 8.29 -37.51 -5.77
N SER A 717 8.31 -37.77 -4.46
CA SER A 717 7.10 -38.04 -3.68
C SER A 717 6.99 -37.10 -2.49
N VAL A 718 5.81 -36.51 -2.31
CA VAL A 718 5.46 -35.60 -1.21
C VAL A 718 4.28 -36.18 -0.45
N THR A 719 4.34 -36.19 0.87
CA THR A 719 3.21 -36.58 1.73
C THR A 719 2.55 -35.33 2.31
N THR A 720 1.24 -35.20 2.15
CA THR A 720 0.49 -34.06 2.68
C THR A 720 0.32 -34.15 4.20
N SER A 721 -0.04 -33.01 4.82
CA SER A 721 -0.56 -33.03 6.18
C SER A 721 -1.88 -33.83 6.25
N LYS A 722 -2.27 -34.24 7.47
CA LYS A 722 -3.50 -35.01 7.67
C LYS A 722 -4.74 -34.13 7.57
N TYR A 723 -5.65 -34.49 6.68
CA TYR A 723 -6.97 -33.87 6.55
C TYR A 723 -7.97 -34.57 7.45
N SER A 724 -8.92 -33.84 8.03
CA SER A 724 -10.06 -34.36 8.78
C SER A 724 -11.21 -34.77 7.84
N LYS A 725 -12.29 -35.37 8.40
CA LYS A 725 -13.54 -35.58 7.63
C LYS A 725 -14.05 -34.26 7.06
N GLY A 726 -14.41 -34.24 5.76
CA GLY A 726 -15.00 -33.06 5.09
C GLY A 726 -14.75 -33.00 3.61
N ALA A 727 -15.30 -31.96 2.96
CA ALA A 727 -15.12 -31.64 1.55
C ALA A 727 -13.93 -30.69 1.39
N TYR A 728 -13.06 -30.96 0.44
CA TYR A 728 -11.84 -30.20 0.16
C TYR A 728 -11.61 -30.03 -1.35
N VAL A 729 -11.08 -28.90 -1.69
CA VAL A 729 -10.52 -28.66 -3.02
C VAL A 729 -9.02 -28.74 -2.93
N MET A 730 -8.42 -29.56 -3.75
CA MET A 730 -7.00 -29.86 -3.70
C MET A 730 -6.34 -29.44 -5.03
N ASP A 731 -5.50 -28.43 -4.99
CA ASP A 731 -4.54 -28.16 -6.05
C ASP A 731 -3.36 -29.11 -5.87
N VAL A 732 -3.31 -30.14 -6.72
CA VAL A 732 -2.37 -31.26 -6.58
C VAL A 732 -0.93 -30.83 -6.84
N LEU A 733 -0.71 -29.88 -7.77
CA LEU A 733 0.62 -29.37 -8.09
C LEU A 733 1.16 -28.49 -6.95
N ALA A 734 0.33 -27.60 -6.43
CA ALA A 734 0.70 -26.75 -5.29
C ALA A 734 1.00 -27.59 -4.04
N LEU A 735 0.22 -28.64 -3.78
CA LEU A 735 0.48 -29.59 -2.70
C LEU A 735 1.77 -30.38 -2.88
N ALA A 736 2.18 -30.61 -4.13
CA ALA A 736 3.47 -31.22 -4.48
C ALA A 736 4.67 -30.25 -4.36
N GLY A 737 4.42 -28.98 -4.06
CA GLY A 737 5.45 -27.94 -3.99
C GLY A 737 5.82 -27.34 -5.36
N LEU A 738 5.07 -27.64 -6.41
CA LEU A 738 5.26 -27.11 -7.75
C LEU A 738 4.42 -25.84 -7.90
N THR A 739 5.06 -24.69 -7.77
CA THR A 739 4.36 -23.40 -7.68
C THR A 739 4.56 -22.47 -8.89
N SER A 740 5.51 -22.81 -9.77
CA SER A 740 5.76 -22.06 -11.00
C SER A 740 5.35 -22.85 -12.24
N ASP A 741 4.88 -22.18 -13.29
CA ASP A 741 4.56 -22.79 -14.57
C ASP A 741 5.76 -23.53 -15.17
N THR A 742 6.98 -23.00 -14.98
CA THR A 742 8.21 -23.63 -15.45
C THR A 742 8.45 -24.99 -14.84
N GLU A 743 8.14 -25.19 -13.56
CA GLU A 743 8.24 -26.47 -12.87
C GLU A 743 7.10 -27.40 -13.29
N CYS A 744 5.88 -26.89 -13.30
CA CYS A 744 4.66 -27.61 -13.66
C CYS A 744 4.75 -28.18 -15.10
N LEU A 745 5.26 -27.42 -16.05
CA LEU A 745 5.44 -27.83 -17.44
C LEU A 745 6.42 -28.99 -17.64
N LYS A 746 7.28 -29.26 -16.65
CA LYS A 746 8.20 -30.43 -16.68
C LYS A 746 7.54 -31.73 -16.24
N VAL A 747 6.36 -31.69 -15.61
CA VAL A 747 5.67 -32.88 -15.09
C VAL A 747 5.14 -33.73 -16.26
N ARG A 748 5.51 -34.99 -16.30
CA ARG A 748 5.08 -35.97 -17.32
C ARG A 748 4.07 -36.97 -16.79
N SER A 749 4.11 -37.24 -15.49
CA SER A 749 3.05 -37.97 -14.80
C SER A 749 2.94 -37.55 -13.35
N ILE A 750 1.72 -37.64 -12.82
CA ILE A 750 1.46 -37.36 -11.40
C ILE A 750 0.45 -38.37 -10.85
N THR A 751 0.76 -38.91 -9.69
CA THR A 751 -0.09 -39.83 -8.95
C THR A 751 -0.55 -39.19 -7.66
N PHE A 752 -1.84 -39.19 -7.43
CA PHE A 752 -2.46 -38.79 -6.17
C PHE A 752 -3.07 -40.01 -5.52
N SER A 753 -2.48 -40.47 -4.41
CA SER A 753 -2.91 -41.68 -3.72
C SER A 753 -3.10 -41.42 -2.22
N GLN A 754 -4.08 -42.06 -1.62
CA GLN A 754 -4.25 -42.04 -0.16
C GLN A 754 -3.21 -42.91 0.55
N SER A 755 -2.63 -42.42 1.63
CA SER A 755 -1.78 -43.21 2.51
C SER A 755 -2.57 -43.69 3.74
N GLY A 756 -2.42 -44.98 4.12
CA GLY A 756 -3.08 -45.60 5.28
C GLY A 756 -4.23 -46.53 4.93
N ALA A 757 -4.61 -47.34 5.90
CA ALA A 757 -5.38 -48.56 5.71
C ALA A 757 -6.87 -48.31 5.77
N ASN A 758 -7.66 -47.92 5.09
CA ASN A 758 -9.12 -47.99 4.97
C ASN A 758 -9.67 -46.92 4.04
N GLY A 759 -10.33 -47.33 3.00
CA GLY A 759 -10.99 -46.50 1.99
C GLY A 759 -11.96 -45.48 2.59
N GLY A 760 -12.11 -44.36 1.95
CA GLY A 760 -12.98 -43.28 2.42
C GLY A 760 -12.70 -41.94 1.75
N THR A 761 -11.89 -41.95 0.69
CA THR A 761 -11.68 -40.80 -0.16
C THR A 761 -12.55 -40.91 -1.39
N ARG A 762 -13.21 -39.79 -1.74
CA ARG A 762 -14.02 -39.62 -2.94
C ARG A 762 -13.49 -38.42 -3.71
N ILE A 763 -13.31 -38.55 -5.03
CA ILE A 763 -13.01 -37.46 -5.95
C ILE A 763 -14.26 -37.25 -6.78
N TYR A 764 -14.95 -36.13 -6.60
CA TYR A 764 -16.20 -35.82 -7.28
C TYR A 764 -15.99 -35.12 -8.62
N ASP A 765 -15.06 -34.16 -8.64
CA ASP A 765 -14.82 -33.38 -9.84
C ASP A 765 -13.31 -33.21 -10.05
N MET A 766 -12.92 -33.07 -11.31
CA MET A 766 -11.53 -32.89 -11.73
C MET A 766 -11.42 -31.78 -12.76
N TYR A 767 -10.38 -30.94 -12.63
CA TYR A 767 -10.02 -29.93 -13.60
C TYR A 767 -8.52 -30.01 -13.89
N VAL A 768 -8.17 -30.16 -15.18
CA VAL A 768 -6.78 -30.32 -15.61
C VAL A 768 -6.48 -29.35 -16.77
N ARG A 769 -5.51 -28.45 -16.56
CA ARG A 769 -4.97 -27.55 -17.58
C ARG A 769 -3.64 -28.10 -18.10
N VAL A 770 -3.51 -28.17 -19.42
CA VAL A 770 -2.27 -28.54 -20.11
C VAL A 770 -1.92 -27.45 -21.14
N PRO A 771 -0.63 -27.38 -21.58
CA PRO A 771 -0.27 -26.48 -22.66
C PRO A 771 -1.07 -26.77 -23.92
N ASP A 772 -1.46 -25.74 -24.65
CA ASP A 772 -2.05 -25.91 -25.99
C ASP A 772 -0.94 -25.94 -27.04
N THR A 773 -0.63 -27.13 -27.52
CA THR A 773 0.38 -27.36 -28.58
C THR A 773 -0.24 -27.46 -29.98
N SER A 774 -1.56 -27.32 -30.10
CA SER A 774 -2.27 -27.52 -31.36
C SER A 774 -2.06 -26.39 -32.39
N GLY A 775 -1.46 -25.29 -32.03
CA GLY A 775 -1.23 -24.13 -32.90
C GLY A 775 -2.53 -23.42 -33.36
N THR A 776 -3.68 -23.85 -32.86
CA THR A 776 -4.97 -23.20 -33.12
C THR A 776 -5.10 -22.07 -32.10
N THR A 777 -5.04 -20.81 -32.55
CA THR A 777 -5.21 -19.62 -31.74
C THR A 777 -6.58 -19.64 -31.09
N GLY A 778 -6.63 -20.05 -29.83
CA GLY A 778 -7.85 -20.12 -29.00
C GLY A 778 -8.44 -18.78 -28.55
N ILE A 779 -8.16 -17.66 -29.25
CA ILE A 779 -8.66 -16.30 -28.86
C ILE A 779 -10.19 -16.24 -28.92
N ALA A 780 -10.82 -16.98 -29.83
CA ALA A 780 -12.29 -17.06 -29.91
C ALA A 780 -12.92 -17.77 -28.70
N THR A 781 -12.17 -18.64 -28.02
CA THR A 781 -12.62 -19.39 -26.84
C THR A 781 -12.37 -18.61 -25.54
N MET A 782 -11.35 -17.75 -25.48
CA MET A 782 -11.08 -16.95 -24.29
C MET A 782 -12.15 -15.89 -24.02
N GLN A 783 -12.65 -15.19 -25.04
CA GLN A 783 -13.74 -14.20 -24.85
C GLN A 783 -15.07 -14.86 -24.45
N ASN A 784 -15.31 -16.09 -24.86
CA ASN A 784 -16.49 -16.84 -24.45
C ASN A 784 -16.30 -17.58 -23.12
N ALA A 785 -15.08 -18.03 -22.81
CA ALA A 785 -14.76 -18.65 -21.51
C ALA A 785 -14.79 -17.62 -20.36
N GLN A 786 -14.42 -16.37 -20.62
CA GLN A 786 -14.59 -15.30 -19.63
C GLN A 786 -16.07 -14.97 -19.34
N ARG A 787 -16.99 -15.28 -20.25
CA ARG A 787 -18.44 -15.06 -20.04
C ARG A 787 -19.19 -16.22 -19.38
N THR A 788 -18.56 -17.41 -19.24
CA THR A 788 -19.24 -18.58 -18.68
C THR A 788 -18.44 -19.27 -17.57
N ILE A 789 -17.35 -18.68 -17.09
CA ILE A 789 -16.68 -19.22 -15.92
C ILE A 789 -17.55 -18.87 -14.71
N HIS A 790 -18.39 -19.81 -14.29
CA HIS A 790 -18.79 -19.90 -12.90
C HIS A 790 -17.48 -19.96 -12.11
N HIS A 791 -17.09 -18.84 -11.49
CA HIS A 791 -15.92 -18.77 -10.68
C HIS A 791 -16.08 -19.71 -9.49
N ASP A 792 -15.48 -20.87 -9.56
CA ASP A 792 -15.44 -21.79 -8.42
C ASP A 792 -14.46 -21.19 -7.38
N TYR A 793 -15.03 -20.63 -6.37
CA TYR A 793 -14.33 -20.06 -5.25
C TYR A 793 -14.13 -21.14 -4.17
N TYR A 794 -12.97 -21.09 -3.51
CA TYR A 794 -12.63 -21.99 -2.44
C TYR A 794 -12.27 -21.17 -1.20
N ASN A 795 -12.79 -21.53 -0.04
CA ASN A 795 -12.39 -20.85 1.18
C ASN A 795 -10.95 -21.19 1.59
N LEU A 796 -10.43 -20.52 2.63
CA LEU A 796 -9.06 -20.74 3.11
C LEU A 796 -8.79 -22.14 3.65
N LYS A 797 -9.82 -22.94 3.88
CA LYS A 797 -9.71 -24.35 4.28
C LYS A 797 -9.68 -25.28 3.06
N GLY A 798 -9.67 -24.73 1.84
CA GLY A 798 -9.72 -25.51 0.60
C GLY A 798 -11.10 -26.07 0.26
N GLN A 799 -12.16 -25.59 0.92
CA GLN A 799 -13.54 -26.03 0.64
C GLN A 799 -14.14 -25.15 -0.45
N ARG A 800 -14.77 -25.76 -1.48
CA ARG A 800 -15.51 -25.04 -2.50
C ARG A 800 -16.68 -24.27 -1.89
N VAL A 801 -16.86 -23.05 -2.33
CA VAL A 801 -17.96 -22.19 -1.86
C VAL A 801 -18.75 -21.67 -3.08
N ASN A 802 -20.07 -21.58 -2.91
CA ASN A 802 -20.96 -21.13 -3.98
C ASN A 802 -20.92 -19.59 -4.16
N ASP A 803 -21.71 -19.09 -5.11
CA ASP A 803 -21.78 -17.66 -5.42
C ASP A 803 -22.33 -16.80 -4.28
N SER A 804 -23.04 -17.36 -3.34
CA SER A 804 -23.53 -16.65 -2.15
C SER A 804 -22.56 -16.62 -0.98
N TYR A 805 -21.40 -17.31 -1.08
CA TYR A 805 -20.40 -17.31 0.00
C TYR A 805 -19.71 -15.96 0.03
N LYS A 806 -19.71 -15.35 1.22
CA LYS A 806 -18.97 -14.12 1.51
C LYS A 806 -17.75 -14.46 2.34
N GLY A 807 -16.59 -14.02 1.91
CA GLY A 807 -15.33 -14.30 2.59
C GLY A 807 -14.15 -14.42 1.64
N ILE A 808 -13.00 -14.80 2.19
CA ILE A 808 -11.80 -14.99 1.36
C ILE A 808 -11.91 -16.34 0.65
N VAL A 809 -11.75 -16.31 -0.66
CA VAL A 809 -11.76 -17.50 -1.51
C VAL A 809 -10.46 -17.62 -2.28
N ILE A 810 -10.11 -18.83 -2.68
CA ILE A 810 -8.97 -19.09 -3.57
C ILE A 810 -9.51 -19.28 -4.99
N LEU A 811 -9.05 -18.45 -5.91
CA LEU A 811 -9.28 -18.58 -7.33
C LEU A 811 -7.94 -18.64 -8.04
N ARG A 812 -7.67 -19.70 -8.80
CA ARG A 812 -6.39 -19.90 -9.52
C ARG A 812 -5.15 -19.76 -8.64
N GLY A 813 -5.19 -20.28 -7.41
CA GLY A 813 -4.09 -20.15 -6.44
C GLY A 813 -3.95 -18.76 -5.80
N LYS A 814 -4.69 -17.75 -6.26
CA LYS A 814 -4.74 -16.41 -5.65
C LYS A 814 -5.92 -16.33 -4.69
N LYS A 815 -5.69 -15.72 -3.55
CA LYS A 815 -6.74 -15.44 -2.57
C LYS A 815 -7.53 -14.21 -3.03
N ILE A 816 -8.85 -14.34 -3.11
CA ILE A 816 -9.79 -13.30 -3.51
C ILE A 816 -10.84 -13.16 -2.42
N VAL A 817 -11.26 -11.95 -2.11
CA VAL A 817 -12.41 -11.73 -1.24
C VAL A 817 -13.68 -11.75 -2.07
N LYS A 818 -14.55 -12.71 -1.80
CA LYS A 818 -15.89 -12.76 -2.38
C LYS A 818 -16.87 -12.11 -1.39
N ARG A 819 -17.47 -11.03 -1.80
CA ARG A 819 -18.38 -10.19 -1.01
C ARG A 819 -19.82 -10.63 -1.12
#